data_349ab40a5e2a43cc42d8c9e84b637f9c
#
_entry.id   349ab40a5e2a43cc42d8c9e84b637f9c
#
_cell.length_a   1.000
_cell.length_b   1.000
_cell.length_c   1.000
_cell.angle_alpha   90.00
_cell.angle_beta   90.00
_cell.angle_gamma   90.00
#
_symmetry.space_group_name_H-M   'P 1'
#
loop_
_entity.id
_entity.type
_entity.pdbx_description
1 polymer ?
#
loop_
_entity_poly.entity_id
_entity_poly.type
_entity_poly.pdbx_seq_one_letter_code
_entity_poly.pdbx_strand_id
1 'polypeptide(L)'
;MATQNVDTREFLSKTKFYEGYSRFKETGNGGYESWDEAVDRVLEMHEKNYSVYEDTLRPYLEEARAAYKEQRVLGAQRALQFGGDSLMKHQMRMYNCTSSYADRPEYFGEYFYILLCGAGAGFSVQSHHIAKLPNIQQRTKQAKGYIVEDSIEGWASALDVLMSSYFVGGGKYPEYEGRRVFFDLTNIRPKGAKISGGFKAPGPEGLRKSLDKIELILQSLVIDSKEPLAIKPITVYDICMHAADAVLSGGVRRSATICLFSPEDDEMMNAKTGNWFIDNPQRGRSNNSAVIVRDEATPEMFAKIMESVKSFGEPGFYFTTSKEHTTNPCVEIGMFPQYKGKSGWQGCNLTEINGGLCKTEEDFYTACRAGAILGTLQAGYTDFKFLSDTSKKIFDREALLGVSITGWMNNPEVLFNEKVLEKGAEIVKDINKRVAKIIGINAAARTTCVKPSGNASVLLQTASGIHAEHSAKYIRNIQMNKESEITQAIMKSNPYMVEESVWSANGTDVVISYPIIPNKGSMYKDELLGVKHLELVAKAQKHWVIAGTNEDLCADKGIRHNVSNTIIVDDWDEVEKYVFENRYSFSGISFLSMSGDKDYNQAPNTAVIDEKEMVKKYGGASIFASGLVVDALKVFPNLWDACATAQGYGLDISLESSENSARQDWVRRFENFANSYLKGDIKKTEHCLKDAFLYHKWNKIQQHLKMPNWNEDLTEQVFTDVDTLGAAACAGGACEIDF
;
A
#
# COMPACT_ATOMS: atom_id res chain seq x y z
N MET A 1 -29.64 -5.89 30.39
CA MET A 1 -28.53 -6.59 29.75
C MET A 1 -27.38 -5.58 29.70
N ALA A 2 -26.25 -5.88 30.32
CA ALA A 2 -25.08 -5.00 30.24
C ALA A 2 -24.66 -4.95 28.76
N THR A 3 -24.67 -3.77 28.19
CA THR A 3 -24.08 -3.53 26.87
C THR A 3 -22.60 -3.90 26.98
N GLN A 4 -22.20 -5.03 26.39
CA GLN A 4 -20.79 -5.33 26.20
C GLN A 4 -20.19 -4.12 25.44
N ASN A 5 -19.21 -3.49 26.07
CA ASN A 5 -18.50 -2.37 25.46
C ASN A 5 -17.64 -2.95 24.32
N VAL A 6 -18.11 -2.91 23.09
CA VAL A 6 -17.41 -3.43 21.91
C VAL A 6 -16.23 -2.51 21.62
N ASP A 7 -15.02 -3.07 21.63
CA ASP A 7 -13.85 -2.34 21.14
C ASP A 7 -13.92 -2.22 19.60
N THR A 8 -14.03 -1.00 19.13
CA THR A 8 -14.17 -0.71 17.69
C THR A 8 -12.91 -0.96 16.89
N ARG A 9 -11.73 -0.84 17.50
CA ARG A 9 -10.46 -1.22 16.85
C ARG A 9 -10.36 -2.73 16.69
N GLU A 10 -10.78 -3.49 17.70
CA GLU A 10 -10.88 -4.95 17.60
C GLU A 10 -11.90 -5.35 16.53
N PHE A 11 -13.05 -4.69 16.48
CA PHE A 11 -14.04 -4.94 15.44
C PHE A 11 -13.47 -4.70 14.03
N LEU A 12 -12.84 -3.57 13.83
CA LEU A 12 -12.20 -3.23 12.57
C LEU A 12 -11.09 -4.22 12.20
N SER A 13 -10.26 -4.62 13.16
CA SER A 13 -9.21 -5.62 12.97
C SER A 13 -9.79 -6.97 12.52
N LYS A 14 -10.84 -7.46 13.19
CA LYS A 14 -11.54 -8.69 12.81
C LYS A 14 -12.17 -8.59 11.43
N THR A 15 -12.84 -7.47 11.12
CA THR A 15 -13.37 -7.22 9.77
C THR A 15 -12.28 -7.40 8.72
N LYS A 16 -11.13 -6.75 8.93
CA LYS A 16 -10.01 -6.81 7.97
C LYS A 16 -9.36 -8.19 7.90
N PHE A 17 -9.29 -8.90 9.02
CA PHE A 17 -8.77 -10.26 9.08
C PHE A 17 -9.64 -11.23 8.27
N TYR A 18 -10.94 -11.24 8.49
CA TYR A 18 -11.86 -12.11 7.75
C TYR A 18 -11.96 -11.75 6.27
N GLU A 19 -11.89 -10.46 5.93
CA GLU A 19 -11.93 -10.00 4.53
C GLU A 19 -10.73 -10.47 3.71
N GLY A 20 -9.53 -10.53 4.28
CA GLY A 20 -8.31 -10.70 3.49
C GLY A 20 -7.33 -11.80 3.89
N TYR A 21 -7.45 -12.38 5.08
CA TYR A 21 -6.40 -13.23 5.67
C TYR A 21 -6.89 -14.55 6.23
N SER A 22 -8.13 -14.61 6.71
CA SER A 22 -8.76 -15.84 7.18
C SER A 22 -9.15 -16.72 5.99
N ARG A 23 -9.02 -18.02 6.12
CA ARG A 23 -9.40 -19.00 5.13
C ARG A 23 -10.61 -19.80 5.55
N PHE A 24 -11.43 -20.17 4.59
CA PHE A 24 -12.51 -21.10 4.81
C PHE A 24 -11.97 -22.52 5.00
N LYS A 25 -12.44 -23.22 6.04
CA LYS A 25 -12.05 -24.60 6.38
C LYS A 25 -12.95 -25.57 5.62
N GLU A 26 -12.37 -26.32 4.68
CA GLU A 26 -13.09 -27.32 3.90
C GLU A 26 -13.42 -28.59 4.72
N THR A 27 -12.74 -28.79 5.86
CA THR A 27 -12.88 -29.96 6.74
C THR A 27 -13.29 -29.55 8.15
N GLY A 28 -13.99 -30.42 8.87
CA GLY A 28 -14.45 -30.17 10.23
C GLY A 28 -15.84 -29.53 10.27
N ASN A 29 -16.07 -28.61 11.22
CA ASN A 29 -17.38 -27.94 11.39
C ASN A 29 -17.66 -26.80 10.39
N GLY A 30 -16.81 -26.64 9.37
CA GLY A 30 -16.89 -25.50 8.44
C GLY A 30 -16.48 -24.16 9.07
N GLY A 31 -16.77 -23.06 8.36
CA GLY A 31 -16.45 -21.69 8.81
C GLY A 31 -15.02 -21.25 8.49
N TYR A 32 -14.69 -20.03 8.91
CA TYR A 32 -13.39 -19.41 8.63
C TYR A 32 -12.39 -19.65 9.77
N GLU A 33 -11.08 -19.63 9.44
CA GLU A 33 -10.01 -19.67 10.44
C GLU A 33 -10.14 -18.53 11.44
N SER A 34 -9.92 -18.82 12.73
CA SER A 34 -9.62 -17.80 13.75
C SER A 34 -8.22 -17.22 13.55
N TRP A 35 -7.91 -16.12 14.25
CA TRP A 35 -6.57 -15.54 14.26
C TRP A 35 -5.50 -16.58 14.66
N ASP A 36 -5.73 -17.31 15.73
CA ASP A 36 -4.80 -18.32 16.24
C ASP A 36 -4.57 -19.45 15.24
N GLU A 37 -5.63 -19.95 14.60
CA GLU A 37 -5.55 -20.99 13.58
C GLU A 37 -4.74 -20.50 12.35
N ALA A 38 -4.94 -19.24 11.92
CA ALA A 38 -4.18 -18.67 10.82
C ALA A 38 -2.69 -18.50 11.17
N VAL A 39 -2.37 -18.08 12.40
CA VAL A 39 -1.01 -18.00 12.91
C VAL A 39 -0.37 -19.41 12.97
N ASP A 40 -1.09 -20.40 13.49
CA ASP A 40 -0.62 -21.78 13.55
C ASP A 40 -0.29 -22.31 12.16
N ARG A 41 -1.17 -22.10 11.17
CA ARG A 41 -0.92 -22.47 9.76
C ARG A 41 0.38 -21.86 9.20
N VAL A 42 0.67 -20.60 9.56
CA VAL A 42 1.90 -19.94 9.11
C VAL A 42 3.13 -20.56 9.81
N LEU A 43 3.06 -20.77 11.10
CA LEU A 43 4.19 -21.35 11.86
C LEU A 43 4.43 -22.83 11.48
N GLU A 44 3.39 -23.64 11.28
CA GLU A 44 3.48 -25.01 10.77
C GLU A 44 4.17 -25.08 9.39
N MET A 45 3.89 -24.10 8.52
CA MET A 45 4.62 -23.98 7.25
C MET A 45 6.12 -23.77 7.47
N HIS A 46 6.49 -22.92 8.42
CA HIS A 46 7.91 -22.71 8.78
C HIS A 46 8.52 -23.98 9.40
N GLU A 47 7.84 -24.64 10.33
CA GLU A 47 8.26 -25.90 10.94
C GLU A 47 8.50 -26.98 9.89
N LYS A 48 7.58 -27.12 8.92
CA LYS A 48 7.73 -28.06 7.81
C LYS A 48 8.92 -27.72 6.91
N ASN A 49 9.13 -26.45 6.59
CA ASN A 49 10.23 -25.98 5.73
C ASN A 49 11.60 -26.20 6.38
N TYR A 50 11.67 -26.06 7.69
CA TYR A 50 12.91 -26.15 8.48
C TYR A 50 12.95 -27.39 9.39
N SER A 51 12.21 -28.44 9.07
CA SER A 51 12.09 -29.67 9.91
C SER A 51 13.42 -30.32 10.26
N VAL A 52 14.44 -30.18 9.41
CA VAL A 52 15.80 -30.68 9.68
C VAL A 52 16.45 -30.02 10.91
N TYR A 53 16.02 -28.82 11.28
CA TYR A 53 16.55 -28.01 12.38
C TYR A 53 15.57 -27.94 13.57
N GLU A 54 14.54 -28.79 13.61
CA GLU A 54 13.41 -28.69 14.54
C GLU A 54 13.83 -28.52 16.00
N ASP A 55 14.68 -29.38 16.51
CA ASP A 55 15.06 -29.35 17.93
C ASP A 55 15.75 -28.05 18.35
N THR A 56 16.61 -27.49 17.48
CA THR A 56 17.34 -26.25 17.75
C THR A 56 16.47 -25.01 17.53
N LEU A 57 15.51 -25.10 16.61
CA LEU A 57 14.67 -23.99 16.22
C LEU A 57 13.42 -23.85 17.10
N ARG A 58 12.97 -24.92 17.75
CA ARG A 58 11.74 -24.98 18.56
C ARG A 58 11.57 -23.83 19.55
N PRO A 59 12.57 -23.46 20.38
CA PRO A 59 12.39 -22.35 21.33
C PRO A 59 12.11 -21.01 20.65
N TYR A 60 12.72 -20.77 19.48
CA TYR A 60 12.47 -19.57 18.68
C TYR A 60 11.08 -19.58 18.05
N LEU A 61 10.62 -20.73 17.54
CA LEU A 61 9.28 -20.88 16.96
C LEU A 61 8.19 -20.68 18.02
N GLU A 62 8.38 -21.21 19.23
CA GLU A 62 7.43 -21.02 20.34
C GLU A 62 7.35 -19.56 20.78
N GLU A 63 8.50 -18.88 20.91
CA GLU A 63 8.57 -17.44 21.22
C GLU A 63 7.83 -16.60 20.14
N ALA A 64 8.12 -16.86 18.87
CA ALA A 64 7.49 -16.15 17.76
C ALA A 64 5.99 -16.44 17.68
N ARG A 65 5.56 -17.68 17.90
CA ARG A 65 4.14 -18.10 17.91
C ARG A 65 3.36 -17.36 18.98
N ALA A 66 3.88 -17.30 20.20
CA ALA A 66 3.23 -16.61 21.32
C ALA A 66 3.05 -15.11 21.01
N ALA A 67 4.13 -14.43 20.60
CA ALA A 67 4.09 -13.01 20.27
C ALA A 67 3.16 -12.71 19.08
N TYR A 68 3.07 -13.59 18.09
CA TYR A 68 2.21 -13.42 16.93
C TYR A 68 0.73 -13.62 17.29
N LYS A 69 0.39 -14.63 18.10
CA LYS A 69 -0.97 -14.85 18.60
C LYS A 69 -1.45 -13.66 19.46
N GLU A 70 -0.56 -13.10 20.28
CA GLU A 70 -0.84 -11.91 21.10
C GLU A 70 -0.86 -10.59 20.30
N GLN A 71 -0.69 -10.64 18.97
CA GLN A 71 -0.60 -9.44 18.12
C GLN A 71 0.51 -8.45 18.54
N ARG A 72 1.56 -8.92 19.21
CA ARG A 72 2.76 -8.11 19.51
C ARG A 72 3.62 -7.90 18.28
N VAL A 73 3.59 -8.86 17.37
CA VAL A 73 4.25 -8.82 16.07
C VAL A 73 3.35 -9.40 14.99
N LEU A 74 3.61 -8.99 13.77
CA LEU A 74 2.99 -9.52 12.56
C LEU A 74 4.11 -10.02 11.64
N GLY A 75 4.01 -11.26 11.16
CA GLY A 75 4.84 -11.77 10.08
C GLY A 75 4.45 -11.15 8.74
N ALA A 76 5.07 -11.59 7.66
CA ALA A 76 4.67 -11.17 6.32
C ALA A 76 3.17 -11.41 6.11
N GLN A 77 2.40 -10.35 5.83
CA GLN A 77 0.95 -10.46 5.61
C GLN A 77 0.62 -11.45 4.47
N ARG A 78 1.54 -11.61 3.53
CA ARG A 78 1.45 -12.62 2.48
C ARG A 78 1.51 -14.04 3.01
N ALA A 79 2.23 -14.29 4.11
CA ALA A 79 2.22 -15.58 4.76
C ALA A 79 0.85 -15.88 5.40
N LEU A 80 0.16 -14.90 5.99
CA LEU A 80 -1.25 -15.06 6.42
C LEU A 80 -2.16 -15.36 5.23
N GLN A 81 -1.98 -14.66 4.12
CA GLN A 81 -2.82 -14.80 2.93
C GLN A 81 -2.57 -16.11 2.17
N PHE A 82 -1.30 -16.52 1.96
CA PHE A 82 -0.90 -17.63 1.09
C PHE A 82 -0.14 -18.76 1.80
N GLY A 83 0.16 -18.65 3.09
CA GLY A 83 0.96 -19.62 3.86
C GLY A 83 0.43 -21.06 3.73
N GLY A 84 1.33 -22.03 3.69
CA GLY A 84 1.09 -23.42 3.35
C GLY A 84 1.46 -23.74 1.89
N ASP A 85 0.82 -24.72 1.28
CA ASP A 85 1.22 -25.29 -0.04
C ASP A 85 1.27 -24.25 -1.17
N SER A 86 0.39 -23.26 -1.15
CA SER A 86 0.36 -22.20 -2.19
C SER A 86 1.63 -21.34 -2.16
N LEU A 87 2.12 -20.98 -0.98
CA LEU A 87 3.36 -20.22 -0.82
C LEU A 87 4.57 -21.11 -1.06
N MET A 88 4.55 -22.34 -0.56
CA MET A 88 5.64 -23.31 -0.79
C MET A 88 5.87 -23.58 -2.27
N LYS A 89 4.82 -23.62 -3.08
CA LYS A 89 4.90 -23.78 -4.54
C LYS A 89 5.47 -22.56 -5.26
N HIS A 90 5.18 -21.35 -4.77
CA HIS A 90 5.62 -20.07 -5.34
C HIS A 90 6.22 -19.20 -4.25
N GLN A 91 7.47 -19.45 -3.87
CA GLN A 91 8.12 -18.79 -2.75
C GLN A 91 8.30 -17.27 -2.93
N MET A 92 8.25 -16.77 -4.15
CA MET A 92 8.21 -15.32 -4.42
C MET A 92 7.06 -14.62 -3.68
N ARG A 93 5.98 -15.33 -3.38
CA ARG A 93 4.84 -14.81 -2.59
C ARG A 93 5.20 -14.45 -1.15
N MET A 94 6.32 -14.92 -0.61
CA MET A 94 6.79 -14.50 0.72
C MET A 94 7.22 -13.03 0.75
N TYR A 95 7.69 -12.49 -0.39
CA TYR A 95 8.29 -11.18 -0.46
C TYR A 95 7.28 -10.13 -0.89
N ASN A 96 7.22 -9.00 -0.15
CA ASN A 96 6.42 -7.84 -0.53
C ASN A 96 7.20 -6.84 -1.39
N CYS A 97 8.53 -6.80 -1.21
CA CYS A 97 9.41 -5.76 -1.69
C CYS A 97 10.47 -6.36 -2.60
N THR A 98 10.50 -5.92 -3.85
CA THR A 98 11.55 -6.30 -4.81
C THR A 98 11.98 -5.10 -5.63
N SER A 99 13.19 -5.18 -6.20
CA SER A 99 13.64 -4.19 -7.18
C SER A 99 14.66 -4.76 -8.15
N SER A 100 14.75 -4.16 -9.36
CA SER A 100 15.71 -4.50 -10.41
C SER A 100 16.00 -3.31 -11.32
N TYR A 101 16.88 -3.53 -12.30
CA TYR A 101 17.11 -2.61 -13.42
C TYR A 101 16.42 -3.15 -14.67
N ALA A 102 15.82 -2.27 -15.48
CA ALA A 102 15.29 -2.63 -16.79
C ALA A 102 16.42 -2.60 -17.85
N ASP A 103 17.40 -3.49 -17.71
CA ASP A 103 18.67 -3.46 -18.44
C ASP A 103 19.00 -4.75 -19.22
N ARG A 104 18.05 -5.68 -19.30
CA ARG A 104 18.18 -6.97 -19.97
C ARG A 104 16.86 -7.44 -20.57
N PRO A 105 16.88 -8.26 -21.63
CA PRO A 105 15.64 -8.75 -22.26
C PRO A 105 14.72 -9.54 -21.32
N GLU A 106 15.28 -10.35 -20.43
CA GLU A 106 14.52 -11.20 -19.48
C GLU A 106 13.79 -10.40 -18.42
N TYR A 107 14.16 -9.13 -18.23
CA TYR A 107 13.55 -8.25 -17.22
C TYR A 107 12.03 -8.18 -17.35
N PHE A 108 11.48 -8.10 -18.55
CA PHE A 108 10.06 -7.86 -18.78
C PHE A 108 9.19 -9.02 -18.27
N GLY A 109 9.55 -10.26 -18.58
CA GLY A 109 8.85 -11.43 -18.05
C GLY A 109 9.09 -11.61 -16.56
N GLU A 110 10.32 -11.38 -16.06
CA GLU A 110 10.62 -11.43 -14.62
C GLU A 110 9.80 -10.39 -13.83
N TYR A 111 9.69 -9.15 -14.32
CA TYR A 111 8.85 -8.11 -13.75
C TYR A 111 7.38 -8.54 -13.67
N PHE A 112 6.84 -9.03 -14.78
CA PHE A 112 5.46 -9.47 -14.85
C PHE A 112 5.20 -10.67 -13.91
N TYR A 113 6.12 -11.65 -13.86
CA TYR A 113 6.06 -12.77 -12.94
C TYR A 113 5.98 -12.33 -11.47
N ILE A 114 6.82 -11.39 -11.06
CA ILE A 114 6.86 -10.85 -9.70
C ILE A 114 5.51 -10.22 -9.33
N LEU A 115 4.96 -9.39 -10.21
CA LEU A 115 3.64 -8.77 -9.99
C LEU A 115 2.52 -9.81 -9.92
N LEU A 116 2.53 -10.83 -10.78
CA LEU A 116 1.56 -11.94 -10.76
C LEU A 116 1.66 -12.79 -9.49
N CYS A 117 2.85 -12.92 -8.90
CA CYS A 117 3.02 -13.49 -7.57
C CYS A 117 2.47 -12.61 -6.44
N GLY A 118 2.11 -11.36 -6.75
CA GLY A 118 1.59 -10.38 -5.81
C GLY A 118 2.68 -9.62 -5.03
N ALA A 119 3.94 -9.68 -5.43
CA ALA A 119 5.00 -8.85 -4.87
C ALA A 119 4.99 -7.45 -5.50
N GLY A 120 5.43 -6.44 -4.75
CA GLY A 120 5.66 -5.10 -5.27
C GLY A 120 7.03 -5.00 -5.96
N ALA A 121 7.10 -4.28 -7.07
CA ALA A 121 8.30 -4.14 -7.89
C ALA A 121 8.77 -2.70 -8.02
N GLY A 122 9.97 -2.39 -7.54
CA GLY A 122 10.72 -1.21 -7.95
C GLY A 122 11.54 -1.51 -9.20
N PHE A 123 11.70 -0.55 -10.08
CA PHE A 123 12.54 -0.73 -11.26
C PHE A 123 13.16 0.57 -11.72
N SER A 124 14.37 0.46 -12.23
CA SER A 124 15.11 1.60 -12.76
C SER A 124 15.06 1.63 -14.28
N VAL A 125 14.59 2.75 -14.82
CA VAL A 125 14.68 3.11 -16.24
C VAL A 125 15.72 4.20 -16.47
N GLN A 126 16.66 4.42 -15.55
CA GLN A 126 17.74 5.38 -15.75
C GLN A 126 18.47 5.13 -17.08
N SER A 127 18.88 6.16 -17.75
CA SER A 127 19.40 6.10 -19.12
C SER A 127 20.54 5.10 -19.29
N HIS A 128 21.44 4.96 -18.31
CA HIS A 128 22.56 4.01 -18.35
C HIS A 128 22.13 2.55 -18.17
N HIS A 129 20.95 2.28 -17.58
CA HIS A 129 20.36 0.94 -17.55
C HIS A 129 19.68 0.61 -18.88
N ILE A 130 18.85 1.52 -19.38
CA ILE A 130 18.11 1.32 -20.64
C ILE A 130 19.06 1.17 -21.83
N ALA A 131 20.20 1.86 -21.83
CA ALA A 131 21.22 1.76 -22.88
C ALA A 131 21.82 0.34 -23.04
N LYS A 132 21.62 -0.57 -22.08
CA LYS A 132 22.06 -1.97 -22.17
C LYS A 132 21.06 -2.87 -22.86
N LEU A 133 19.80 -2.41 -23.07
CA LEU A 133 18.80 -3.18 -23.80
C LEU A 133 19.15 -3.29 -25.27
N PRO A 134 18.82 -4.40 -25.94
CA PRO A 134 18.91 -4.49 -27.39
C PRO A 134 18.03 -3.45 -28.08
N ASN A 135 18.47 -2.98 -29.24
CA ASN A 135 17.63 -2.16 -30.12
C ASN A 135 16.38 -2.95 -30.55
N ILE A 136 15.29 -2.24 -30.83
CA ILE A 136 14.07 -2.79 -31.41
C ILE A 136 14.01 -2.58 -32.92
N GLN A 137 13.36 -3.51 -33.63
CA GLN A 137 13.29 -3.52 -35.09
C GLN A 137 11.92 -3.88 -35.62
N GLN A 138 11.68 -3.60 -36.90
CA GLN A 138 10.48 -4.05 -37.59
C GLN A 138 10.40 -5.60 -37.66
N ARG A 139 9.19 -6.11 -37.62
CA ARG A 139 8.90 -7.55 -37.76
C ARG A 139 8.55 -7.88 -39.20
N THR A 140 9.51 -8.25 -39.96
CA THR A 140 9.37 -8.53 -41.41
C THR A 140 9.35 -10.01 -41.75
N LYS A 141 9.68 -10.90 -40.80
CA LYS A 141 9.69 -12.35 -41.00
C LYS A 141 8.28 -12.93 -40.90
N GLN A 142 8.08 -14.14 -41.45
CA GLN A 142 6.81 -14.87 -41.34
C GLN A 142 6.32 -14.96 -39.91
N ALA A 143 5.02 -14.74 -39.72
CA ALA A 143 4.37 -14.79 -38.41
C ALA A 143 4.47 -16.18 -37.78
N LYS A 144 4.45 -16.24 -36.43
CA LYS A 144 4.55 -17.48 -35.66
C LYS A 144 3.55 -17.45 -34.50
N GLY A 145 2.89 -18.59 -34.25
CA GLY A 145 2.00 -18.76 -33.09
C GLY A 145 2.76 -19.03 -31.81
N TYR A 146 2.17 -18.61 -30.68
CA TYR A 146 2.60 -18.95 -29.34
C TYR A 146 1.39 -19.32 -28.47
N ILE A 147 1.39 -20.54 -27.93
CA ILE A 147 0.34 -21.02 -27.02
C ILE A 147 0.70 -20.61 -25.59
N VAL A 148 -0.17 -19.85 -24.94
CA VAL A 148 0.04 -19.37 -23.57
C VAL A 148 -0.49 -20.40 -22.58
N GLU A 149 0.36 -20.84 -21.67
CA GLU A 149 -0.01 -21.75 -20.59
C GLU A 149 -0.86 -21.03 -19.53
N ASP A 150 -1.80 -21.79 -18.90
CA ASP A 150 -2.63 -21.31 -17.79
C ASP A 150 -1.84 -21.31 -16.46
N SER A 151 -0.79 -20.51 -16.40
CA SER A 151 0.11 -20.37 -15.26
C SER A 151 0.69 -18.97 -15.19
N ILE A 152 1.20 -18.60 -14.01
CA ILE A 152 1.90 -17.32 -13.78
C ILE A 152 3.11 -17.23 -14.71
N GLU A 153 3.84 -18.33 -14.87
CA GLU A 153 5.00 -18.45 -15.73
C GLU A 153 4.62 -18.35 -17.22
N GLY A 154 3.49 -18.91 -17.61
CA GLY A 154 2.97 -18.82 -18.99
C GLY A 154 2.64 -17.38 -19.39
N TRP A 155 1.99 -16.65 -18.51
CA TRP A 155 1.70 -15.21 -18.73
C TRP A 155 2.97 -14.39 -18.84
N ALA A 156 3.93 -14.60 -17.92
CA ALA A 156 5.23 -13.92 -17.94
C ALA A 156 6.01 -14.21 -19.22
N SER A 157 6.00 -15.48 -19.68
CA SER A 157 6.64 -15.89 -20.93
C SER A 157 5.98 -15.27 -22.16
N ALA A 158 4.67 -15.05 -22.17
CA ALA A 158 3.99 -14.37 -23.28
C ALA A 158 4.54 -12.94 -23.49
N LEU A 159 4.80 -12.20 -22.42
CA LEU A 159 5.42 -10.89 -22.51
C LEU A 159 6.89 -10.98 -23.03
N ASP A 160 7.67 -11.93 -22.53
CA ASP A 160 9.03 -12.16 -23.01
C ASP A 160 9.06 -12.51 -24.51
N VAL A 161 8.11 -13.30 -24.99
CA VAL A 161 7.97 -13.63 -26.43
C VAL A 161 7.61 -12.41 -27.25
N LEU A 162 6.69 -11.57 -26.78
CA LEU A 162 6.37 -10.31 -27.46
C LEU A 162 7.57 -9.41 -27.58
N MET A 163 8.30 -9.18 -26.48
CA MET A 163 9.51 -8.35 -26.47
C MET A 163 10.62 -8.94 -27.38
N SER A 164 10.81 -10.27 -27.31
CA SER A 164 11.78 -10.98 -28.16
C SER A 164 11.48 -10.82 -29.64
N SER A 165 10.22 -10.67 -30.02
CA SER A 165 9.82 -10.48 -31.42
C SER A 165 10.30 -9.14 -32.00
N TYR A 166 10.54 -8.14 -31.16
CA TYR A 166 11.04 -6.82 -31.56
C TYR A 166 12.53 -6.63 -31.32
N PHE A 167 13.14 -7.29 -30.33
CA PHE A 167 14.56 -7.14 -30.03
C PHE A 167 15.46 -7.68 -31.14
N VAL A 168 16.47 -6.92 -31.50
CA VAL A 168 17.59 -7.39 -32.34
C VAL A 168 18.32 -8.48 -31.57
N GLY A 169 18.51 -9.66 -32.20
CA GLY A 169 19.03 -10.85 -31.51
C GLY A 169 18.01 -11.65 -30.74
N GLY A 170 16.75 -11.19 -30.69
CA GLY A 170 15.60 -11.97 -30.20
C GLY A 170 15.51 -12.21 -28.70
N GLY A 171 16.37 -11.59 -27.90
CA GLY A 171 16.31 -11.69 -26.43
C GLY A 171 16.23 -13.12 -25.90
N LYS A 172 15.25 -13.39 -25.01
CA LYS A 172 15.06 -14.71 -24.38
C LYS A 172 14.51 -15.79 -25.31
N TYR A 173 13.76 -15.38 -26.36
CA TYR A 173 13.12 -16.29 -27.33
C TYR A 173 13.56 -15.93 -28.77
N PRO A 174 14.81 -16.19 -29.17
CA PRO A 174 15.38 -15.74 -30.44
C PRO A 174 14.66 -16.28 -31.68
N GLU A 175 13.95 -17.38 -31.56
CA GLU A 175 13.14 -17.95 -32.64
C GLU A 175 11.93 -17.09 -33.01
N TYR A 176 11.58 -16.08 -32.23
CA TYR A 176 10.52 -15.09 -32.52
C TYR A 176 11.07 -13.78 -33.10
N GLU A 177 12.38 -13.58 -33.12
CA GLU A 177 12.99 -12.37 -33.63
C GLU A 177 12.46 -11.96 -35.01
N GLY A 178 12.00 -10.73 -35.12
CA GLY A 178 11.48 -10.14 -36.37
C GLY A 178 10.19 -10.78 -36.88
N ARG A 179 9.46 -11.54 -36.06
CA ARG A 179 8.21 -12.20 -36.41
C ARG A 179 7.03 -11.57 -35.70
N ARG A 180 5.90 -11.41 -36.41
CA ARG A 180 4.61 -11.16 -35.75
C ARG A 180 4.20 -12.39 -34.95
N VAL A 181 3.74 -12.19 -33.71
CA VAL A 181 3.31 -13.28 -32.82
C VAL A 181 1.80 -13.33 -32.75
N PHE A 182 1.21 -14.52 -32.91
CA PHE A 182 -0.20 -14.79 -32.64
C PHE A 182 -0.31 -15.55 -31.31
N PHE A 183 -0.82 -14.89 -30.28
CA PHE A 183 -1.00 -15.50 -28.96
C PHE A 183 -2.30 -16.31 -28.92
N ASP A 184 -2.16 -17.62 -28.69
CA ASP A 184 -3.29 -18.50 -28.41
C ASP A 184 -3.52 -18.58 -26.90
N LEU A 185 -4.64 -18.03 -26.44
CA LEU A 185 -5.04 -17.93 -25.03
C LEU A 185 -6.11 -18.96 -24.65
N THR A 186 -6.42 -19.93 -25.52
CA THR A 186 -7.51 -20.89 -25.33
C THR A 186 -7.30 -21.82 -24.13
N ASN A 187 -6.06 -22.06 -23.73
CA ASN A 187 -5.72 -22.85 -22.56
C ASN A 187 -6.00 -22.14 -21.22
N ILE A 188 -6.11 -20.79 -21.24
CA ILE A 188 -6.33 -20.02 -20.03
C ILE A 188 -7.77 -20.22 -19.56
N ARG A 189 -7.94 -20.60 -18.28
CA ARG A 189 -9.25 -20.80 -17.67
C ARG A 189 -10.13 -19.55 -17.76
N PRO A 190 -11.46 -19.73 -17.89
CA PRO A 190 -12.38 -18.62 -18.03
C PRO A 190 -12.48 -17.79 -16.74
N LYS A 191 -12.92 -16.54 -16.88
CA LYS A 191 -13.24 -15.65 -15.74
C LYS A 191 -14.22 -16.33 -14.79
N GLY A 192 -13.94 -16.24 -13.48
CA GLY A 192 -14.78 -16.80 -12.42
C GLY A 192 -14.48 -18.26 -12.05
N ALA A 193 -13.59 -18.97 -12.78
CA ALA A 193 -13.15 -20.30 -12.37
C ALA A 193 -12.40 -20.25 -11.03
N LYS A 194 -12.58 -21.28 -10.19
CA LYS A 194 -11.92 -21.38 -8.88
C LYS A 194 -10.40 -21.52 -9.03
N ILE A 195 -9.64 -20.77 -8.24
CA ILE A 195 -8.20 -20.91 -8.13
C ILE A 195 -7.77 -21.12 -6.67
N SER A 196 -6.52 -21.56 -6.47
CA SER A 196 -5.98 -21.84 -5.14
C SER A 196 -5.99 -20.59 -4.25
N GLY A 197 -6.38 -20.74 -2.98
CA GLY A 197 -6.44 -19.67 -1.99
C GLY A 197 -7.78 -18.96 -1.87
N GLY A 198 -8.84 -19.48 -2.51
CA GLY A 198 -10.21 -18.94 -2.38
C GLY A 198 -10.52 -17.79 -3.34
N PHE A 199 -9.71 -17.63 -4.41
CA PHE A 199 -9.92 -16.59 -5.42
C PHE A 199 -10.58 -17.12 -6.69
N LYS A 200 -11.15 -16.22 -7.49
CA LYS A 200 -11.66 -16.49 -8.84
C LYS A 200 -10.64 -16.10 -9.91
N ALA A 201 -10.56 -16.86 -10.98
CA ALA A 201 -9.69 -16.56 -12.12
C ALA A 201 -10.17 -15.31 -12.86
N PRO A 202 -9.24 -14.45 -13.36
CA PRO A 202 -9.58 -13.25 -14.11
C PRO A 202 -10.00 -13.54 -15.56
N GLY A 203 -9.65 -14.71 -16.08
CA GLY A 203 -9.76 -15.05 -17.51
C GLY A 203 -8.64 -14.40 -18.34
N PRO A 204 -8.61 -14.64 -19.66
CA PRO A 204 -7.51 -14.22 -20.54
C PRO A 204 -7.54 -12.76 -20.97
N GLU A 205 -8.65 -12.05 -20.77
CA GLU A 205 -8.91 -10.74 -21.39
C GLU A 205 -7.93 -9.65 -20.93
N GLY A 206 -7.55 -9.64 -19.64
CA GLY A 206 -6.56 -8.69 -19.13
C GLY A 206 -5.19 -8.85 -19.78
N LEU A 207 -4.74 -10.10 -19.94
CA LEU A 207 -3.48 -10.39 -20.64
C LEU A 207 -3.55 -9.99 -22.10
N ARG A 208 -4.64 -10.33 -22.82
CA ARG A 208 -4.84 -9.95 -24.23
C ARG A 208 -4.70 -8.46 -24.41
N LYS A 209 -5.48 -7.66 -23.66
CA LYS A 209 -5.45 -6.19 -23.73
C LYS A 209 -4.07 -5.61 -23.45
N SER A 210 -3.35 -6.18 -22.50
CA SER A 210 -2.01 -5.73 -22.14
C SER A 210 -1.03 -6.00 -23.28
N LEU A 211 -1.00 -7.22 -23.83
CA LEU A 211 -0.13 -7.57 -24.96
C LEU A 211 -0.45 -6.72 -26.19
N ASP A 212 -1.72 -6.50 -26.52
CA ASP A 212 -2.16 -5.66 -27.66
C ASP A 212 -1.68 -4.21 -27.50
N LYS A 213 -1.81 -3.62 -26.31
CA LYS A 213 -1.36 -2.25 -26.05
C LYS A 213 0.16 -2.11 -26.13
N ILE A 214 0.90 -3.07 -25.57
CA ILE A 214 2.37 -3.09 -25.67
C ILE A 214 2.80 -3.26 -27.12
N GLU A 215 2.15 -4.13 -27.88
CA GLU A 215 2.41 -4.31 -29.30
C GLU A 215 2.19 -3.03 -30.10
N LEU A 216 1.09 -2.30 -29.81
CA LEU A 216 0.80 -1.01 -30.45
C LEU A 216 1.90 0.03 -30.18
N ILE A 217 2.38 0.16 -28.95
CA ILE A 217 3.51 1.05 -28.61
C ILE A 217 4.74 0.70 -29.44
N LEU A 218 5.17 -0.57 -29.37
CA LEU A 218 6.38 -1.01 -30.08
C LEU A 218 6.23 -0.88 -31.59
N GLN A 219 5.08 -1.22 -32.16
CA GLN A 219 4.79 -1.09 -33.58
C GLN A 219 4.84 0.36 -34.05
N SER A 220 4.27 1.30 -33.27
CA SER A 220 4.28 2.73 -33.62
C SER A 220 5.69 3.32 -33.68
N LEU A 221 6.62 2.82 -32.88
CA LEU A 221 8.00 3.28 -32.88
C LEU A 221 8.79 2.81 -34.10
N VAL A 222 8.55 1.57 -34.52
CA VAL A 222 9.37 0.97 -35.60
C VAL A 222 8.77 1.06 -36.98
N ILE A 223 7.48 1.46 -37.14
CA ILE A 223 6.74 1.36 -38.41
C ILE A 223 7.41 2.13 -39.56
N ASP A 224 7.95 3.28 -39.29
CA ASP A 224 8.61 4.12 -40.28
C ASP A 224 10.16 4.03 -40.26
N SER A 225 10.70 3.22 -39.34
CA SER A 225 12.16 3.09 -39.19
C SER A 225 12.74 2.00 -40.07
N LYS A 226 13.72 2.34 -40.87
CA LYS A 226 14.48 1.38 -41.66
C LYS A 226 15.60 0.68 -40.88
N GLU A 227 16.05 1.30 -39.83
CA GLU A 227 17.13 0.83 -38.96
C GLU A 227 16.63 0.51 -37.57
N PRO A 228 17.27 -0.41 -36.85
CA PRO A 228 16.96 -0.67 -35.45
C PRO A 228 17.06 0.57 -34.55
N LEU A 229 16.15 0.75 -33.62
CA LEU A 229 16.05 1.91 -32.72
C LEU A 229 16.40 1.54 -31.28
N ALA A 230 17.10 2.41 -30.58
CA ALA A 230 17.23 2.32 -29.14
C ALA A 230 15.86 2.64 -28.49
N ILE A 231 15.47 1.83 -27.53
CA ILE A 231 14.25 2.08 -26.74
C ILE A 231 14.49 3.17 -25.70
N LYS A 232 13.49 4.03 -25.48
CA LYS A 232 13.59 5.12 -24.49
C LYS A 232 13.10 4.71 -23.10
N PRO A 233 13.58 5.39 -22.02
CA PRO A 233 13.07 5.19 -20.65
C PRO A 233 11.55 5.25 -20.54
N ILE A 234 10.91 6.27 -21.08
CA ILE A 234 9.45 6.45 -21.04
C ILE A 234 8.70 5.30 -21.75
N THR A 235 9.26 4.74 -22.82
CA THR A 235 8.68 3.60 -23.52
C THR A 235 8.73 2.33 -22.65
N VAL A 236 9.87 2.05 -22.02
CA VAL A 236 10.00 0.90 -21.10
C VAL A 236 9.06 1.07 -19.92
N TYR A 237 8.95 2.28 -19.39
CA TYR A 237 7.99 2.62 -18.33
C TYR A 237 6.55 2.30 -18.74
N ASP A 238 6.09 2.78 -19.90
CA ASP A 238 4.72 2.54 -20.38
C ASP A 238 4.44 1.04 -20.66
N ILE A 239 5.43 0.28 -21.16
CA ILE A 239 5.35 -1.18 -21.31
C ILE A 239 5.10 -1.84 -19.94
N CYS A 240 5.88 -1.47 -18.92
CA CYS A 240 5.73 -1.97 -17.57
C CYS A 240 4.34 -1.64 -16.99
N MET A 241 3.83 -0.44 -17.25
CA MET A 241 2.51 -0.02 -16.76
C MET A 241 1.37 -0.82 -17.42
N HIS A 242 1.46 -1.10 -18.72
CA HIS A 242 0.48 -1.96 -19.38
C HIS A 242 0.56 -3.44 -18.93
N ALA A 243 1.76 -3.95 -18.62
CA ALA A 243 1.90 -5.27 -17.99
C ALA A 243 1.26 -5.28 -16.59
N ALA A 244 1.43 -4.21 -15.81
CA ALA A 244 0.79 -4.05 -14.51
C ALA A 244 -0.75 -4.00 -14.59
N ASP A 245 -1.34 -3.45 -15.65
CA ASP A 245 -2.78 -3.46 -15.89
C ASP A 245 -3.37 -4.89 -15.98
N ALA A 246 -2.63 -5.83 -16.58
CA ALA A 246 -3.08 -7.23 -16.64
C ALA A 246 -3.17 -7.89 -15.25
N VAL A 247 -2.30 -7.50 -14.32
CA VAL A 247 -2.30 -8.01 -12.94
C VAL A 247 -3.54 -7.59 -12.17
N LEU A 248 -4.07 -6.40 -12.43
CA LEU A 248 -5.31 -5.94 -11.80
C LEU A 248 -6.50 -6.81 -12.18
N SER A 249 -6.57 -7.25 -13.42
CA SER A 249 -7.60 -8.20 -13.86
C SER A 249 -7.46 -9.57 -13.20
N GLY A 250 -6.27 -9.88 -12.68
CA GLY A 250 -5.93 -11.15 -12.01
C GLY A 250 -6.34 -11.25 -10.54
N GLY A 251 -6.82 -10.17 -9.92
CA GLY A 251 -7.52 -10.20 -8.64
C GLY A 251 -6.75 -10.51 -7.37
N VAL A 252 -5.46 -10.70 -7.45
CA VAL A 252 -4.69 -11.07 -6.26
C VAL A 252 -4.14 -9.83 -5.52
N ARG A 253 -3.88 -8.73 -6.23
CA ARG A 253 -3.45 -7.44 -5.66
C ARG A 253 -3.52 -6.34 -6.73
N ARG A 254 -3.72 -5.08 -6.32
CA ARG A 254 -3.28 -3.94 -7.14
C ARG A 254 -1.76 -4.06 -7.36
N SER A 255 -1.30 -3.84 -8.59
CA SER A 255 0.14 -3.77 -8.88
C SER A 255 0.72 -2.58 -8.11
N ALA A 256 1.62 -2.86 -7.16
CA ALA A 256 2.38 -1.82 -6.49
C ALA A 256 3.73 -1.73 -7.17
N THR A 257 4.02 -0.59 -7.82
CA THR A 257 5.29 -0.38 -8.52
C THR A 257 5.87 1.00 -8.21
N ILE A 258 7.19 1.13 -8.33
CA ILE A 258 7.89 2.41 -8.38
C ILE A 258 8.86 2.42 -9.55
N CYS A 259 8.81 3.47 -10.35
CA CYS A 259 9.73 3.72 -11.43
C CYS A 259 10.81 4.72 -10.98
N LEU A 260 12.07 4.31 -11.07
CA LEU A 260 13.23 5.14 -10.76
C LEU A 260 13.87 5.62 -12.07
N PHE A 261 14.11 6.92 -12.18
CA PHE A 261 14.61 7.52 -13.41
C PHE A 261 15.68 8.59 -13.15
N SER A 262 16.42 8.97 -14.18
CA SER A 262 17.47 10.01 -14.09
C SER A 262 16.83 11.40 -13.98
N PRO A 263 17.27 12.27 -13.05
CA PRO A 263 16.66 13.59 -12.84
C PRO A 263 16.75 14.51 -14.06
N GLU A 264 17.64 14.21 -15.01
CA GLU A 264 17.82 14.94 -16.28
C GLU A 264 16.84 14.49 -17.37
N ASP A 265 16.07 13.43 -17.16
CA ASP A 265 15.09 12.91 -18.12
C ASP A 265 13.79 13.70 -18.05
N ASP A 266 13.65 14.70 -18.91
CA ASP A 266 12.48 15.57 -18.95
C ASP A 266 11.18 14.82 -19.36
N GLU A 267 11.27 13.74 -20.16
CA GLU A 267 10.09 12.94 -20.52
C GLU A 267 9.56 12.21 -19.27
N MET A 268 10.46 11.65 -18.46
CA MET A 268 10.09 10.99 -17.21
C MET A 268 9.67 11.98 -16.11
N MET A 269 10.33 13.15 -16.00
CA MET A 269 9.94 14.22 -15.07
C MET A 269 8.49 14.67 -15.29
N ASN A 270 8.06 14.72 -16.55
CA ASN A 270 6.73 15.17 -16.94
C ASN A 270 5.74 14.03 -17.22
N ALA A 271 6.08 12.79 -16.91
CA ALA A 271 5.26 11.61 -17.24
C ALA A 271 3.86 11.66 -16.62
N LYS A 272 3.71 12.33 -15.47
CA LYS A 272 2.46 12.48 -14.72
C LYS A 272 2.13 13.96 -14.42
N THR A 273 2.28 14.82 -15.41
CA THR A 273 1.86 16.21 -15.34
C THR A 273 0.72 16.49 -16.33
N GLY A 274 0.01 17.58 -16.17
CA GLY A 274 -1.12 17.96 -17.02
C GLY A 274 -2.27 16.93 -16.95
N ASN A 275 -2.83 16.57 -18.09
CA ASN A 275 -3.98 15.66 -18.22
C ASN A 275 -3.56 14.18 -18.36
N TRP A 276 -2.43 13.79 -17.81
CA TRP A 276 -1.88 12.43 -17.94
C TRP A 276 -2.88 11.31 -17.60
N PHE A 277 -3.77 11.55 -16.65
CA PHE A 277 -4.80 10.59 -16.21
C PHE A 277 -5.87 10.30 -17.29
N ILE A 278 -6.01 11.19 -18.29
CA ILE A 278 -6.84 10.99 -19.48
C ILE A 278 -6.02 10.36 -20.60
N ASP A 279 -4.84 10.93 -20.87
CA ASP A 279 -4.00 10.56 -22.02
C ASP A 279 -3.24 9.24 -21.80
N ASN A 280 -2.79 8.98 -20.57
CA ASN A 280 -1.98 7.83 -20.17
C ASN A 280 -2.43 7.23 -18.82
N PRO A 281 -3.68 6.77 -18.68
CA PRO A 281 -4.23 6.32 -17.40
C PRO A 281 -3.47 5.12 -16.79
N GLN A 282 -2.77 4.32 -17.61
CA GLN A 282 -1.91 3.22 -17.14
C GLN A 282 -0.78 3.71 -16.21
N ARG A 283 -0.33 4.97 -16.34
CA ARG A 283 0.74 5.55 -15.50
C ARG A 283 0.34 5.69 -14.03
N GLY A 284 -0.94 5.61 -13.71
CA GLY A 284 -1.46 5.50 -12.35
C GLY A 284 -1.08 4.20 -11.61
N ARG A 285 -0.39 3.25 -12.28
CA ARG A 285 0.04 1.98 -11.67
C ARG A 285 1.33 2.06 -10.89
N SER A 286 2.06 3.17 -10.96
CA SER A 286 3.33 3.35 -10.25
C SER A 286 3.42 4.70 -9.56
N ASN A 287 4.28 4.76 -8.54
CA ASN A 287 4.94 5.99 -8.11
C ASN A 287 6.17 6.20 -9.01
N ASN A 288 6.53 7.44 -9.27
CA ASN A 288 7.73 7.78 -10.03
C ASN A 288 8.68 8.61 -9.17
N SER A 289 9.97 8.27 -9.14
CA SER A 289 10.96 9.02 -8.35
C SER A 289 12.26 9.26 -9.11
N ALA A 290 12.72 10.49 -9.09
CA ALA A 290 14.04 10.86 -9.59
C ALA A 290 15.12 10.36 -8.63
N VAL A 291 16.14 9.67 -9.15
CA VAL A 291 17.28 9.17 -8.36
C VAL A 291 18.29 10.28 -8.16
N ILE A 292 18.49 10.71 -6.94
CA ILE A 292 19.40 11.80 -6.60
C ILE A 292 20.57 11.27 -5.77
N VAL A 293 21.76 11.31 -6.32
CA VAL A 293 22.98 11.02 -5.53
C VAL A 293 23.23 12.20 -4.60
N ARG A 294 23.26 11.93 -3.29
CA ARG A 294 23.28 12.99 -2.24
C ARG A 294 24.40 14.01 -2.40
N ASP A 295 25.60 13.54 -2.80
CA ASP A 295 26.77 14.39 -2.98
C ASP A 295 26.74 15.21 -4.29
N GLU A 296 25.91 14.78 -5.27
CA GLU A 296 25.71 15.46 -6.54
C GLU A 296 24.47 16.37 -6.55
N ALA A 297 23.67 16.33 -5.48
CA ALA A 297 22.42 17.10 -5.35
C ALA A 297 22.67 18.60 -5.28
N THR A 298 21.96 19.38 -6.11
CA THR A 298 21.95 20.84 -6.02
C THR A 298 20.59 21.36 -5.57
N PRO A 299 20.51 22.54 -4.93
CA PRO A 299 19.25 23.16 -4.57
C PRO A 299 18.31 23.33 -5.77
N GLU A 300 18.84 23.72 -6.94
CA GLU A 300 18.06 23.96 -8.16
C GLU A 300 17.44 22.69 -8.71
N MET A 301 18.20 21.57 -8.69
CA MET A 301 17.68 20.25 -9.08
C MET A 301 16.53 19.82 -8.17
N PHE A 302 16.71 20.00 -6.88
CA PHE A 302 15.70 19.62 -5.89
C PHE A 302 14.46 20.50 -5.98
N ALA A 303 14.62 21.83 -6.11
CA ALA A 303 13.53 22.78 -6.27
C ALA A 303 12.65 22.47 -7.50
N LYS A 304 13.26 22.09 -8.64
CA LYS A 304 12.52 21.67 -9.85
C LYS A 304 11.59 20.47 -9.57
N ILE A 305 12.05 19.50 -8.80
CA ILE A 305 11.24 18.34 -8.40
C ILE A 305 10.12 18.79 -7.45
N MET A 306 10.45 19.60 -6.45
CA MET A 306 9.48 20.08 -5.45
C MET A 306 8.39 20.96 -6.07
N GLU A 307 8.67 21.73 -7.12
CA GLU A 307 7.66 22.48 -7.87
C GLU A 307 6.60 21.56 -8.48
N SER A 308 7.04 20.43 -9.06
CA SER A 308 6.13 19.42 -9.59
C SER A 308 5.36 18.70 -8.48
N VAL A 309 6.02 18.36 -7.37
CA VAL A 309 5.37 17.76 -6.19
C VAL A 309 4.26 18.65 -5.63
N LYS A 310 4.53 19.96 -5.49
CA LYS A 310 3.53 20.95 -5.00
C LYS A 310 2.29 21.01 -5.91
N SER A 311 2.47 20.83 -7.23
CA SER A 311 1.41 20.99 -8.22
C SER A 311 0.65 19.70 -8.54
N PHE A 312 1.36 18.56 -8.58
CA PHE A 312 0.85 17.28 -9.07
C PHE A 312 1.04 16.11 -8.10
N GLY A 313 1.75 16.29 -6.98
CA GLY A 313 2.11 15.21 -6.06
C GLY A 313 3.24 14.30 -6.56
N GLU A 314 3.65 14.43 -7.81
CA GLU A 314 4.72 13.63 -8.46
C GLU A 314 5.54 14.48 -9.47
N PRO A 315 6.75 14.02 -9.84
CA PRO A 315 7.43 12.84 -9.32
C PRO A 315 7.98 13.06 -7.91
N GLY A 316 8.18 11.95 -7.17
CA GLY A 316 8.95 11.96 -5.93
C GLY A 316 10.46 12.00 -6.20
N PHE A 317 11.23 11.81 -5.15
CA PHE A 317 12.69 11.68 -5.21
C PHE A 317 13.18 10.49 -4.40
N TYR A 318 14.34 9.96 -4.78
CA TYR A 318 15.05 8.93 -4.05
C TYR A 318 16.51 9.37 -3.82
N PHE A 319 16.81 9.82 -2.61
CA PHE A 319 18.17 10.16 -2.18
C PHE A 319 18.98 8.91 -1.88
N THR A 320 20.13 8.80 -2.52
CA THR A 320 21.02 7.65 -2.39
C THR A 320 22.49 8.06 -2.49
N THR A 321 23.41 7.09 -2.30
CA THR A 321 24.85 7.29 -2.45
C THR A 321 25.39 6.76 -3.79
N SER A 322 24.56 6.03 -4.56
CA SER A 322 24.94 5.47 -5.86
C SER A 322 23.73 5.41 -6.79
N LYS A 323 23.94 5.69 -8.09
CA LYS A 323 22.90 5.52 -9.14
C LYS A 323 22.44 4.07 -9.30
N GLU A 324 23.23 3.12 -8.79
CA GLU A 324 22.91 1.69 -8.83
C GLU A 324 22.02 1.23 -7.66
N HIS A 325 21.78 2.07 -6.66
CA HIS A 325 20.85 1.75 -5.59
C HIS A 325 19.40 1.93 -6.06
N THR A 326 18.55 0.99 -5.68
CA THR A 326 17.14 0.98 -5.99
C THR A 326 16.30 0.80 -4.73
N THR A 327 15.00 0.88 -4.86
CA THR A 327 14.07 0.71 -3.74
C THR A 327 12.77 0.03 -4.20
N ASN A 328 11.99 -0.44 -3.24
CA ASN A 328 10.65 -0.98 -3.44
C ASN A 328 9.59 0.13 -3.56
N PRO A 329 8.35 -0.18 -3.94
CA PRO A 329 7.28 0.82 -4.17
C PRO A 329 7.01 1.80 -3.04
N CYS A 330 7.19 1.39 -1.80
CA CYS A 330 6.95 2.23 -0.61
C CYS A 330 8.24 2.89 -0.08
N VAL A 331 9.37 2.69 -0.74
CA VAL A 331 10.68 3.32 -0.47
C VAL A 331 11.28 2.97 0.90
N GLU A 332 10.77 1.97 1.63
CA GLU A 332 11.34 1.57 2.93
C GLU A 332 12.56 0.66 2.82
N ILE A 333 12.83 0.04 1.66
CA ILE A 333 13.89 -0.95 1.47
C ILE A 333 14.91 -0.48 0.43
N GLY A 334 16.14 -0.25 0.86
CA GLY A 334 17.26 -0.02 -0.05
C GLY A 334 17.80 -1.33 -0.63
N MET A 335 18.01 -1.38 -1.95
CA MET A 335 18.41 -2.57 -2.70
C MET A 335 19.55 -2.29 -3.68
N PHE A 336 20.38 -3.32 -3.92
CA PHE A 336 21.47 -3.32 -4.89
C PHE A 336 21.38 -4.60 -5.75
N PRO A 337 20.53 -4.58 -6.82
CA PRO A 337 20.12 -5.76 -7.55
C PRO A 337 21.14 -6.21 -8.60
N GLN A 338 22.40 -6.34 -8.21
CA GLN A 338 23.46 -6.91 -9.07
C GLN A 338 24.42 -7.81 -8.28
N TYR A 339 25.00 -8.77 -8.98
CA TYR A 339 25.98 -9.71 -8.44
C TYR A 339 27.10 -9.92 -9.45
N LYS A 340 28.35 -9.56 -9.08
CA LYS A 340 29.53 -9.67 -9.95
C LYS A 340 29.31 -9.07 -11.35
N GLY A 341 28.74 -7.88 -11.41
CA GLY A 341 28.45 -7.14 -12.67
C GLY A 341 27.27 -7.67 -13.48
N LYS A 342 26.51 -8.67 -12.98
CA LYS A 342 25.28 -9.15 -13.60
C LYS A 342 24.07 -8.66 -12.82
N SER A 343 23.10 -8.14 -13.53
CA SER A 343 21.84 -7.66 -12.96
C SER A 343 20.86 -8.81 -12.69
N GLY A 344 20.04 -8.63 -11.66
CA GLY A 344 18.98 -9.56 -11.30
C GLY A 344 17.94 -8.83 -10.45
N TRP A 345 17.15 -9.56 -9.68
CA TRP A 345 16.23 -9.01 -8.70
C TRP A 345 16.81 -9.14 -7.30
N GLN A 346 16.54 -8.15 -6.47
CA GLN A 346 16.71 -8.25 -5.02
C GLN A 346 15.36 -8.06 -4.34
N GLY A 347 15.18 -8.68 -3.19
CA GLY A 347 13.96 -8.55 -2.41
C GLY A 347 14.21 -8.55 -0.92
N CYS A 348 13.20 -8.09 -0.20
CA CYS A 348 13.19 -8.07 1.26
C CYS A 348 11.85 -8.58 1.77
N ASN A 349 11.89 -9.37 2.82
CA ASN A 349 10.70 -9.74 3.58
C ASN A 349 10.50 -8.78 4.76
N LEU A 350 9.27 -8.65 5.20
CA LEU A 350 8.88 -7.67 6.19
C LEU A 350 8.17 -8.33 7.37
N THR A 351 8.44 -7.81 8.56
CA THR A 351 7.68 -8.06 9.79
C THR A 351 7.28 -6.72 10.41
N GLU A 352 6.34 -6.75 11.35
CA GLU A 352 5.80 -5.53 11.95
C GLU A 352 5.67 -5.68 13.46
N ILE A 353 6.31 -4.81 14.22
CA ILE A 353 6.16 -4.70 15.67
C ILE A 353 4.95 -3.82 15.98
N ASN A 354 4.10 -4.26 16.90
CA ASN A 354 2.98 -3.47 17.41
C ASN A 354 3.44 -2.47 18.47
N GLY A 355 3.79 -1.27 18.05
CA GLY A 355 4.19 -0.19 18.94
C GLY A 355 3.10 0.24 19.93
N GLY A 356 1.81 0.02 19.60
CA GLY A 356 0.69 0.27 20.52
C GLY A 356 0.72 -0.60 21.79
N LEU A 357 1.39 -1.75 21.74
CA LEU A 357 1.58 -2.66 22.88
C LEU A 357 2.95 -2.49 23.57
N CYS A 358 3.86 -1.71 23.02
CA CYS A 358 5.18 -1.44 23.61
C CYS A 358 5.09 -0.33 24.68
N LYS A 359 4.52 -0.65 25.84
CA LYS A 359 4.36 0.28 26.96
C LYS A 359 5.63 0.45 27.79
N THR A 360 6.52 -0.53 27.72
CA THR A 360 7.81 -0.57 28.37
C THR A 360 8.91 -0.93 27.38
N GLU A 361 10.17 -0.69 27.75
CA GLU A 361 11.33 -1.12 26.97
C GLU A 361 11.35 -2.64 26.78
N GLU A 362 10.98 -3.42 27.80
CA GLU A 362 10.98 -4.89 27.73
C GLU A 362 9.89 -5.41 26.78
N ASP A 363 8.71 -4.78 26.73
CA ASP A 363 7.69 -5.10 25.72
C ASP A 363 8.25 -4.93 24.31
N PHE A 364 8.99 -3.84 24.08
CA PHE A 364 9.60 -3.54 22.80
C PHE A 364 10.73 -4.54 22.46
N TYR A 365 11.61 -4.88 23.41
CA TYR A 365 12.71 -5.83 23.19
C TYR A 365 12.18 -7.23 22.87
N THR A 366 11.12 -7.67 23.57
CA THR A 366 10.47 -8.96 23.29
C THR A 366 9.87 -8.98 21.87
N ALA A 367 9.22 -7.91 21.47
CA ALA A 367 8.68 -7.79 20.11
C ALA A 367 9.81 -7.74 19.03
N CYS A 368 10.94 -7.09 19.32
CA CYS A 368 12.13 -7.08 18.45
C CYS A 368 12.66 -8.51 18.22
N ARG A 369 12.74 -9.34 19.27
CA ARG A 369 13.17 -10.73 19.16
C ARG A 369 12.24 -11.53 18.25
N ALA A 370 10.94 -11.47 18.50
CA ALA A 370 9.93 -12.20 17.72
C ALA A 370 9.89 -11.75 16.25
N GLY A 371 9.97 -10.43 15.99
CA GLY A 371 10.03 -9.86 14.64
C GLY A 371 11.27 -10.34 13.87
N ALA A 372 12.43 -10.40 14.53
CA ALA A 372 13.67 -10.90 13.95
C ALA A 372 13.61 -12.41 13.65
N ILE A 373 13.02 -13.21 14.52
CA ILE A 373 12.82 -14.64 14.29
C ILE A 373 11.97 -14.86 13.03
N LEU A 374 10.78 -14.29 12.99
CA LEU A 374 9.86 -14.42 11.85
C LEU A 374 10.52 -13.95 10.54
N GLY A 375 11.14 -12.76 10.56
CA GLY A 375 11.81 -12.22 9.39
C GLY A 375 12.94 -13.12 8.88
N THR A 376 13.74 -13.70 9.78
CA THR A 376 14.84 -14.60 9.39
C THR A 376 14.32 -15.91 8.79
N LEU A 377 13.26 -16.50 9.36
CA LEU A 377 12.62 -17.68 8.78
C LEU A 377 12.07 -17.39 7.36
N GLN A 378 11.47 -16.21 7.17
CA GLN A 378 10.94 -15.77 5.87
C GLN A 378 12.05 -15.58 4.82
N ALA A 379 13.24 -15.11 5.22
CA ALA A 379 14.35 -14.84 4.30
C ALA A 379 14.93 -16.10 3.62
N GLY A 380 14.67 -17.28 4.16
CA GLY A 380 15.16 -18.54 3.58
C GLY A 380 14.28 -19.10 2.45
N TYR A 381 13.16 -18.44 2.10
CA TYR A 381 12.29 -18.87 1.00
C TYR A 381 12.79 -18.30 -0.34
N THR A 382 13.79 -18.93 -0.94
CA THR A 382 14.47 -18.42 -2.16
C THR A 382 14.44 -19.41 -3.34
N ASP A 383 13.50 -20.38 -3.37
CA ASP A 383 13.26 -21.23 -4.54
C ASP A 383 12.32 -20.49 -5.53
N PHE A 384 12.93 -19.71 -6.42
CA PHE A 384 12.22 -18.93 -7.43
C PHE A 384 12.15 -19.68 -8.76
N LYS A 385 10.94 -19.99 -9.23
CA LYS A 385 10.73 -20.82 -10.42
C LYS A 385 11.03 -20.13 -11.75
N PHE A 386 10.94 -18.81 -11.81
CA PHE A 386 11.04 -18.04 -13.07
C PHE A 386 12.22 -17.07 -13.10
N LEU A 387 12.73 -16.68 -11.93
CA LEU A 387 13.85 -15.74 -11.86
C LEU A 387 15.19 -16.43 -12.14
N SER A 388 16.16 -15.63 -12.60
CA SER A 388 17.51 -16.11 -12.88
C SER A 388 18.26 -16.59 -11.62
N ASP A 389 19.26 -17.47 -11.79
CA ASP A 389 20.19 -17.85 -10.73
C ASP A 389 20.93 -16.65 -10.13
N THR A 390 21.13 -15.59 -10.94
CA THR A 390 21.71 -14.33 -10.46
C THR A 390 20.80 -13.68 -9.42
N SER A 391 19.49 -13.66 -9.65
CA SER A 391 18.51 -13.14 -8.70
C SER A 391 18.56 -13.91 -7.38
N LYS A 392 18.56 -15.26 -7.44
CA LYS A 392 18.70 -16.08 -6.22
C LYS A 392 19.97 -15.74 -5.45
N LYS A 393 21.13 -15.62 -6.13
CA LYS A 393 22.41 -15.26 -5.49
C LYS A 393 22.35 -13.86 -4.84
N ILE A 394 21.62 -12.91 -5.43
CA ILE A 394 21.44 -11.57 -4.86
C ILE A 394 20.60 -11.63 -3.59
N PHE A 395 19.49 -12.37 -3.59
CA PHE A 395 18.67 -12.58 -2.40
C PHE A 395 19.47 -13.26 -1.28
N ASP A 396 20.13 -14.38 -1.58
CA ASP A 396 20.90 -15.16 -0.60
C ASP A 396 22.08 -14.36 -0.02
N ARG A 397 22.73 -13.52 -0.82
CA ARG A 397 23.92 -12.75 -0.40
C ARG A 397 23.67 -11.87 0.83
N GLU A 398 22.59 -11.11 0.80
CA GLU A 398 22.29 -10.13 1.84
C GLU A 398 21.11 -10.54 2.73
N ALA A 399 20.31 -11.52 2.33
CA ALA A 399 19.19 -12.10 3.08
C ALA A 399 18.36 -11.03 3.83
N LEU A 400 17.94 -9.95 3.13
CA LEU A 400 17.40 -8.72 3.70
C LEU A 400 16.16 -8.95 4.56
N LEU A 401 16.12 -8.28 5.68
CA LEU A 401 15.00 -8.16 6.61
C LEU A 401 14.53 -6.72 6.67
N GLY A 402 13.23 -6.56 6.91
CA GLY A 402 12.63 -5.27 7.25
C GLY A 402 11.77 -5.45 8.49
N VAL A 403 12.38 -5.56 9.68
CA VAL A 403 11.63 -5.46 10.93
C VAL A 403 11.20 -4.03 11.10
N SER A 404 9.89 -3.81 10.98
CA SER A 404 9.26 -2.49 11.05
C SER A 404 8.53 -2.30 12.38
N ILE A 405 8.21 -1.08 12.70
CA ILE A 405 7.38 -0.71 13.85
C ILE A 405 6.19 0.08 13.31
N THR A 406 4.97 -0.26 13.73
CA THR A 406 3.77 0.55 13.52
C THR A 406 3.20 1.03 14.86
N GLY A 407 2.49 2.15 14.88
CA GLY A 407 2.00 2.73 16.13
C GLY A 407 3.04 3.51 16.93
N TRP A 408 4.00 4.11 16.24
CA TRP A 408 5.02 4.96 16.88
C TRP A 408 4.41 6.03 17.78
N MET A 409 3.34 6.66 17.30
CA MET A 409 2.67 7.75 17.99
C MET A 409 1.70 7.31 19.10
N ASN A 410 1.53 6.00 19.31
CA ASN A 410 0.73 5.48 20.42
C ASN A 410 1.53 5.36 21.73
N ASN A 411 2.84 5.16 21.66
CA ASN A 411 3.76 5.14 22.81
C ASN A 411 5.05 5.91 22.49
N PRO A 412 4.98 7.21 22.20
CA PRO A 412 6.13 7.99 21.73
C PRO A 412 7.28 8.09 22.75
N GLU A 413 6.99 8.04 24.05
CA GLU A 413 8.01 8.09 25.11
C GLU A 413 8.98 6.90 25.05
N VAL A 414 8.49 5.71 24.73
CA VAL A 414 9.30 4.49 24.55
C VAL A 414 9.94 4.48 23.16
N LEU A 415 9.12 4.68 22.11
CA LEU A 415 9.51 4.44 20.72
C LEU A 415 10.36 5.55 20.09
N PHE A 416 10.47 6.74 20.71
CA PHE A 416 11.43 7.79 20.33
C PHE A 416 12.57 7.94 21.33
N ASN A 417 12.74 7.00 22.26
CA ASN A 417 13.92 6.93 23.09
C ASN A 417 15.08 6.32 22.29
N GLU A 418 16.10 7.11 22.02
CA GLU A 418 17.24 6.77 21.17
C GLU A 418 17.96 5.49 21.64
N LYS A 419 18.21 5.36 22.95
CA LYS A 419 18.88 4.19 23.53
C LYS A 419 18.03 2.91 23.41
N VAL A 420 16.71 3.05 23.58
CA VAL A 420 15.75 1.95 23.44
C VAL A 420 15.73 1.45 22.00
N LEU A 421 15.68 2.37 21.03
CA LEU A 421 15.70 2.05 19.60
C LEU A 421 17.01 1.34 19.20
N GLU A 422 18.16 1.91 19.59
CA GLU A 422 19.47 1.33 19.28
C GLU A 422 19.63 -0.07 19.88
N LYS A 423 19.20 -0.26 21.14
CA LYS A 423 19.21 -1.58 21.80
C LYS A 423 18.25 -2.55 21.10
N GLY A 424 17.07 -2.13 20.72
CA GLY A 424 16.12 -2.93 19.93
C GLY A 424 16.71 -3.38 18.58
N ALA A 425 17.36 -2.47 17.85
CA ALA A 425 18.05 -2.77 16.60
C ALA A 425 19.22 -3.76 16.78
N GLU A 426 19.98 -3.62 17.86
CA GLU A 426 21.02 -4.58 18.22
C GLU A 426 20.46 -5.99 18.48
N ILE A 427 19.34 -6.08 19.22
CA ILE A 427 18.63 -7.34 19.48
C ILE A 427 18.17 -7.98 18.15
N VAL A 428 17.60 -7.20 17.23
CA VAL A 428 17.20 -7.71 15.92
C VAL A 428 18.37 -8.29 15.16
N LYS A 429 19.52 -7.60 15.11
CA LYS A 429 20.74 -8.11 14.44
C LYS A 429 21.27 -9.38 15.09
N ASP A 430 21.33 -9.45 16.41
CA ASP A 430 21.83 -10.61 17.14
C ASP A 430 20.95 -11.85 16.93
N ILE A 431 19.63 -11.71 17.07
CA ILE A 431 18.67 -12.79 16.84
C ILE A 431 18.71 -13.26 15.39
N ASN A 432 18.72 -12.32 14.43
CA ASN A 432 18.88 -12.67 13.02
C ASN A 432 20.13 -13.51 12.78
N LYS A 433 21.27 -13.09 13.29
CA LYS A 433 22.54 -13.82 13.13
C LYS A 433 22.48 -15.25 13.71
N ARG A 434 21.84 -15.43 14.88
CA ARG A 434 21.69 -16.74 15.52
C ARG A 434 20.76 -17.66 14.72
N VAL A 435 19.57 -17.19 14.37
CA VAL A 435 18.56 -17.97 13.64
C VAL A 435 19.05 -18.26 12.21
N ALA A 436 19.66 -17.30 11.52
CA ALA A 436 20.25 -17.49 10.19
C ALA A 436 21.31 -18.61 10.19
N LYS A 437 22.18 -18.64 11.21
CA LYS A 437 23.15 -19.70 11.38
C LYS A 437 22.51 -21.09 11.56
N ILE A 438 21.39 -21.17 12.30
CA ILE A 438 20.66 -22.43 12.51
C ILE A 438 20.09 -22.93 11.18
N ILE A 439 19.41 -22.09 10.42
CA ILE A 439 18.75 -22.50 9.17
C ILE A 439 19.66 -22.48 7.93
N GLY A 440 20.94 -22.14 8.11
CA GLY A 440 21.96 -22.23 7.05
C GLY A 440 21.88 -21.13 5.98
N ILE A 441 21.40 -19.93 6.33
CA ILE A 441 21.40 -18.75 5.45
C ILE A 441 22.38 -17.69 5.95
N ASN A 442 22.65 -16.68 5.13
CA ASN A 442 23.48 -15.54 5.55
C ASN A 442 22.74 -14.68 6.57
N ALA A 443 23.47 -14.03 7.45
CA ALA A 443 22.93 -12.96 8.28
C ALA A 443 22.57 -11.75 7.38
N ALA A 444 21.49 -11.07 7.74
CA ALA A 444 20.99 -9.96 6.94
C ALA A 444 21.93 -8.75 6.99
N ALA A 445 22.19 -8.16 5.83
CA ALA A 445 22.96 -6.93 5.72
C ALA A 445 22.21 -5.73 6.30
N ARG A 446 20.90 -5.68 6.13
CA ARG A 446 20.00 -4.65 6.68
C ARG A 446 18.79 -5.34 7.31
N THR A 447 18.44 -4.96 8.55
CA THR A 447 17.47 -5.70 9.35
C THR A 447 16.23 -4.92 9.73
N THR A 448 16.29 -3.58 9.76
CA THR A 448 15.21 -2.71 10.27
C THR A 448 14.79 -1.66 9.26
N CYS A 449 13.51 -1.36 9.24
CA CYS A 449 12.90 -0.30 8.42
C CYS A 449 11.67 0.27 9.12
N VAL A 450 10.97 1.20 8.50
CA VAL A 450 9.61 1.59 8.88
C VAL A 450 8.73 1.57 7.65
N LYS A 451 7.71 0.71 7.68
CA LYS A 451 6.68 0.60 6.64
C LYS A 451 5.61 1.67 6.79
N PRO A 452 4.87 2.00 5.74
CA PRO A 452 3.66 2.81 5.87
C PRO A 452 2.53 2.11 6.65
N SER A 453 2.52 0.78 6.70
CA SER A 453 1.72 -0.09 7.58
C SER A 453 0.20 0.03 7.47
N GLY A 454 -0.36 0.24 6.27
CA GLY A 454 -1.80 0.36 6.06
C GLY A 454 -2.63 -0.75 6.72
N ASN A 455 -2.70 -1.94 6.11
CA ASN A 455 -3.48 -3.06 6.68
C ASN A 455 -2.83 -3.65 7.95
N ALA A 456 -1.49 -3.60 8.08
CA ALA A 456 -0.82 -4.13 9.26
C ALA A 456 -1.23 -3.38 10.53
N SER A 457 -1.30 -2.06 10.49
CA SER A 457 -1.76 -1.25 11.63
C SER A 457 -3.21 -1.54 12.02
N VAL A 458 -4.08 -1.83 11.03
CA VAL A 458 -5.47 -2.22 11.28
C VAL A 458 -5.53 -3.56 11.99
N LEU A 459 -4.81 -4.58 11.50
CA LEU A 459 -4.76 -5.90 12.13
C LEU A 459 -4.19 -5.82 13.55
N LEU A 460 -3.20 -4.97 13.78
CA LEU A 460 -2.56 -4.75 15.07
C LEU A 460 -3.24 -3.68 15.94
N GLN A 461 -4.36 -3.12 15.51
CA GLN A 461 -5.20 -2.18 16.27
C GLN A 461 -4.46 -0.91 16.74
N THR A 462 -3.57 -0.37 15.91
CA THR A 462 -2.68 0.74 16.28
C THR A 462 -2.61 1.81 15.19
N ALA A 463 -1.93 2.92 15.44
CA ALA A 463 -1.67 3.96 14.45
C ALA A 463 -0.81 3.42 13.29
N SER A 464 -0.94 4.02 12.11
CA SER A 464 -0.24 3.58 10.89
C SER A 464 1.20 4.05 10.86
N GLY A 465 2.17 3.12 10.87
CA GLY A 465 3.60 3.42 10.76
C GLY A 465 4.05 4.49 11.76
N ILE A 466 4.76 5.50 11.26
CA ILE A 466 5.24 6.65 12.02
C ILE A 466 4.27 7.86 11.98
N HIS A 467 3.03 7.65 11.52
CA HIS A 467 2.04 8.71 11.42
C HIS A 467 1.26 8.90 12.71
N ALA A 468 0.79 10.13 12.94
CA ALA A 468 -0.06 10.47 14.05
C ALA A 468 -1.46 9.83 13.92
N GLU A 469 -2.15 9.69 15.05
CA GLU A 469 -3.59 9.43 15.05
C GLU A 469 -4.34 10.63 14.45
N HIS A 470 -5.47 10.37 13.82
CA HIS A 470 -6.21 11.43 13.15
C HIS A 470 -6.68 12.53 14.11
N SER A 471 -7.29 12.12 15.23
CA SER A 471 -7.71 13.01 16.35
C SER A 471 -8.05 12.17 17.58
N ALA A 472 -8.40 12.81 18.70
CA ALA A 472 -8.77 12.15 19.95
C ALA A 472 -10.04 11.29 19.84
N LYS A 473 -10.92 11.62 18.88
CA LYS A 473 -12.09 10.84 18.46
C LYS A 473 -12.28 11.06 16.98
N TYR A 474 -12.44 9.99 16.20
CA TYR A 474 -12.70 10.11 14.77
C TYR A 474 -13.50 8.92 14.24
N ILE A 475 -14.22 9.14 13.14
CA ILE A 475 -14.85 8.08 12.39
C ILE A 475 -13.87 7.67 11.28
N ARG A 476 -13.55 6.38 11.23
CA ARG A 476 -12.83 5.77 10.13
C ARG A 476 -13.83 5.12 9.17
N ASN A 477 -13.83 5.57 7.93
CA ASN A 477 -14.68 5.08 6.87
C ASN A 477 -13.93 4.05 6.02
N ILE A 478 -14.58 2.93 5.73
CA ILE A 478 -14.04 1.88 4.86
C ILE A 478 -15.09 1.54 3.80
N GLN A 479 -14.71 1.64 2.54
CA GLN A 479 -15.56 1.20 1.44
C GLN A 479 -15.47 -0.31 1.28
N MET A 480 -16.61 -0.98 1.19
CA MET A 480 -16.72 -2.43 1.03
C MET A 480 -17.82 -2.77 0.03
N ASN A 481 -17.62 -3.87 -0.69
CA ASN A 481 -18.64 -4.35 -1.63
C ASN A 481 -19.84 -4.94 -0.87
N LYS A 482 -21.05 -4.57 -1.30
CA LYS A 482 -22.32 -5.01 -0.68
C LYS A 482 -22.51 -6.52 -0.68
N GLU A 483 -22.05 -7.20 -1.74
CA GLU A 483 -22.23 -8.65 -1.93
C GLU A 483 -21.26 -9.49 -1.09
N SER A 484 -20.28 -8.86 -0.44
CA SER A 484 -19.38 -9.57 0.47
C SER A 484 -20.13 -10.07 1.70
N GLU A 485 -19.97 -11.35 2.08
CA GLU A 485 -20.60 -11.90 3.31
C GLU A 485 -20.21 -11.13 4.56
N ILE A 486 -18.96 -10.66 4.63
CA ILE A 486 -18.48 -9.86 5.74
C ILE A 486 -19.27 -8.55 5.83
N THR A 487 -19.47 -7.91 4.67
CA THR A 487 -20.30 -6.70 4.59
C THR A 487 -21.75 -6.99 4.99
N GLN A 488 -22.32 -8.07 4.49
CA GLN A 488 -23.69 -8.49 4.84
C GLN A 488 -23.84 -8.78 6.33
N ALA A 489 -22.89 -9.46 6.96
CA ALA A 489 -22.86 -9.70 8.40
C ALA A 489 -22.86 -8.38 9.20
N ILE A 490 -22.07 -7.39 8.76
CA ILE A 490 -22.01 -6.07 9.38
C ILE A 490 -23.32 -5.29 9.14
N MET A 491 -23.84 -5.28 7.92
CA MET A 491 -25.12 -4.61 7.60
C MET A 491 -26.28 -5.15 8.44
N LYS A 492 -26.32 -6.45 8.64
CA LYS A 492 -27.34 -7.12 9.47
C LYS A 492 -27.23 -6.75 10.94
N SER A 493 -26.01 -6.76 11.50
CA SER A 493 -25.78 -6.54 12.94
C SER A 493 -25.66 -5.07 13.32
N ASN A 494 -25.16 -4.21 12.43
CA ASN A 494 -24.82 -2.80 12.66
C ASN A 494 -25.29 -1.86 11.53
N PRO A 495 -26.59 -1.79 11.21
CA PRO A 495 -27.10 -0.99 10.10
C PRO A 495 -26.77 0.50 10.23
N TYR A 496 -26.54 1.01 11.44
CA TYR A 496 -26.18 2.43 11.67
C TYR A 496 -24.73 2.78 11.34
N MET A 497 -23.88 1.77 11.08
CA MET A 497 -22.52 1.98 10.62
C MET A 497 -22.42 2.10 9.10
N VAL A 498 -23.49 1.75 8.36
CA VAL A 498 -23.44 1.51 6.93
C VAL A 498 -24.19 2.59 6.16
N GLU A 499 -23.54 3.13 5.16
CA GLU A 499 -24.10 4.11 4.21
C GLU A 499 -23.76 3.67 2.77
N GLU A 500 -24.60 4.08 1.80
CA GLU A 500 -24.25 3.96 0.37
C GLU A 500 -22.98 4.74 0.07
N SER A 501 -22.06 4.15 -0.70
CA SER A 501 -20.84 4.86 -1.10
C SER A 501 -21.17 5.92 -2.16
N VAL A 502 -20.84 7.18 -1.87
CA VAL A 502 -20.95 8.29 -2.86
C VAL A 502 -19.90 8.19 -3.96
N TRP A 503 -18.86 7.37 -3.76
CA TRP A 503 -17.76 7.15 -4.71
C TRP A 503 -17.94 5.91 -5.59
N SER A 504 -18.96 5.09 -5.34
CA SER A 504 -19.25 3.90 -6.14
C SER A 504 -20.09 4.26 -7.37
N ALA A 505 -19.47 4.36 -8.53
CA ALA A 505 -20.13 4.71 -9.79
C ALA A 505 -21.27 3.73 -10.16
N ASN A 506 -21.16 2.46 -9.74
CA ASN A 506 -22.14 1.41 -10.05
C ASN A 506 -23.08 1.11 -8.87
N GLY A 507 -22.99 1.83 -7.75
CA GLY A 507 -23.80 1.59 -6.56
C GLY A 507 -23.59 0.19 -5.91
N THR A 508 -22.45 -0.45 -6.18
CA THR A 508 -22.12 -1.80 -5.67
C THR A 508 -21.51 -1.79 -4.28
N ASP A 509 -21.09 -0.62 -3.80
CA ASP A 509 -20.33 -0.50 -2.57
C ASP A 509 -21.07 0.31 -1.51
N VAL A 510 -20.74 0.00 -0.27
CA VAL A 510 -21.14 0.76 0.91
C VAL A 510 -19.91 1.28 1.64
N VAL A 511 -20.11 2.32 2.44
CA VAL A 511 -19.12 2.80 3.39
C VAL A 511 -19.53 2.37 4.79
N ILE A 512 -18.61 1.72 5.50
CA ILE A 512 -18.77 1.30 6.90
C ILE A 512 -17.97 2.25 7.78
N SER A 513 -18.65 2.88 8.73
CA SER A 513 -18.11 3.91 9.63
C SER A 513 -17.74 3.32 10.98
N TYR A 514 -16.46 3.30 11.32
CA TYR A 514 -15.93 2.81 12.60
C TYR A 514 -15.57 3.98 13.52
N PRO A 515 -16.26 4.16 14.66
CA PRO A 515 -15.87 5.16 15.66
C PRO A 515 -14.60 4.73 16.40
N ILE A 516 -13.52 5.47 16.24
CA ILE A 516 -12.20 5.16 16.80
C ILE A 516 -11.84 6.12 17.94
N ILE A 517 -11.38 5.56 19.04
CA ILE A 517 -10.77 6.28 20.16
C ILE A 517 -9.33 5.77 20.29
N PRO A 518 -8.32 6.61 20.02
CA PRO A 518 -6.91 6.26 20.20
C PRO A 518 -6.54 5.97 21.66
N ASN A 519 -5.42 5.30 21.85
CA ASN A 519 -4.84 5.08 23.17
C ASN A 519 -4.51 6.43 23.84
N LYS A 520 -4.68 6.48 25.17
CA LYS A 520 -4.30 7.68 25.94
C LYS A 520 -2.80 7.94 25.79
N GLY A 521 -2.43 9.18 25.51
CA GLY A 521 -1.04 9.60 25.30
C GLY A 521 -0.57 9.53 23.85
N SER A 522 -1.45 9.15 22.92
CA SER A 522 -1.15 9.21 21.49
C SER A 522 -0.96 10.65 21.01
N MET A 523 -0.09 10.85 20.03
CA MET A 523 0.06 12.11 19.30
C MET A 523 -0.96 12.20 18.17
N TYR A 524 -1.48 13.41 17.93
CA TYR A 524 -2.49 13.67 16.92
C TYR A 524 -1.93 14.45 15.74
N LYS A 525 -2.61 14.31 14.58
CA LYS A 525 -2.21 14.89 13.30
C LYS A 525 -1.93 16.40 13.38
N ASP A 526 -2.76 17.16 14.10
CA ASP A 526 -2.61 18.62 14.21
C ASP A 526 -1.39 19.05 15.07
N GLU A 527 -0.81 18.10 15.81
CA GLU A 527 0.39 18.33 16.62
C GLU A 527 1.69 17.99 15.87
N LEU A 528 1.55 17.32 14.70
CA LEU A 528 2.66 16.72 13.97
C LEU A 528 2.61 17.09 12.47
N LEU A 529 3.00 18.33 12.18
CA LEU A 529 3.03 18.90 10.83
C LEU A 529 4.47 19.19 10.37
N GLY A 530 4.71 19.25 9.08
CA GLY A 530 5.90 19.74 8.44
C GLY A 530 7.21 19.25 9.05
N VAL A 531 8.08 20.18 9.38
CA VAL A 531 9.43 19.93 9.92
C VAL A 531 9.40 19.15 11.23
N LYS A 532 8.40 19.40 12.09
CA LYS A 532 8.28 18.68 13.37
C LYS A 532 8.12 17.16 13.19
N HIS A 533 7.38 16.73 12.15
CA HIS A 533 7.28 15.31 11.80
C HIS A 533 8.58 14.79 11.19
N LEU A 534 9.21 15.58 10.32
CA LEU A 534 10.49 15.21 9.69
C LEU A 534 11.61 14.99 10.73
N GLU A 535 11.65 15.74 11.82
CA GLU A 535 12.61 15.54 12.91
C GLU A 535 12.44 14.16 13.57
N LEU A 536 11.20 13.72 13.79
CA LEU A 536 10.93 12.37 14.32
C LEU A 536 11.27 11.27 13.31
N VAL A 537 11.01 11.51 12.03
CA VAL A 537 11.43 10.60 10.93
C VAL A 537 12.96 10.48 10.91
N ALA A 538 13.69 11.57 10.99
CA ALA A 538 15.16 11.58 11.02
C ALA A 538 15.69 10.84 12.26
N LYS A 539 15.06 11.02 13.43
CA LYS A 539 15.40 10.29 14.66
C LYS A 539 15.21 8.79 14.49
N ALA A 540 14.07 8.34 13.96
CA ALA A 540 13.80 6.93 13.67
C ALA A 540 14.77 6.36 12.64
N GLN A 541 15.10 7.14 11.59
CA GLN A 541 16.09 6.75 10.60
C GLN A 541 17.46 6.48 11.22
N LYS A 542 17.92 7.36 12.09
CA LYS A 542 19.22 7.25 12.74
C LYS A 542 19.29 6.10 13.74
N HIS A 543 18.37 6.07 14.69
CA HIS A 543 18.49 5.22 15.89
C HIS A 543 17.80 3.85 15.73
N TRP A 544 16.96 3.65 14.69
CA TRP A 544 16.36 2.36 14.37
C TRP A 544 16.89 1.78 13.07
N VAL A 545 16.77 2.51 11.96
CA VAL A 545 17.06 1.97 10.63
C VAL A 545 18.57 1.86 10.38
N ILE A 546 19.32 2.92 10.63
CA ILE A 546 20.79 2.88 10.47
C ILE A 546 21.41 1.97 11.51
N ALA A 547 20.94 2.00 12.76
CA ALA A 547 21.42 1.12 13.83
C ALA A 547 21.20 -0.37 13.50
N GLY A 548 20.17 -0.71 12.73
CA GLY A 548 19.90 -2.06 12.24
C GLY A 548 20.65 -2.49 10.98
N THR A 549 21.58 -1.67 10.48
CA THR A 549 22.42 -1.99 9.31
C THR A 549 23.74 -2.63 9.73
N ASN A 550 24.13 -3.71 9.08
CA ASN A 550 25.44 -4.35 9.19
C ASN A 550 26.29 -3.92 7.98
N GLU A 551 26.97 -2.80 8.08
CA GLU A 551 27.72 -2.19 6.95
C GLU A 551 28.73 -3.15 6.31
N ASP A 552 29.36 -4.03 7.08
CA ASP A 552 30.33 -5.00 6.59
C ASP A 552 29.69 -6.12 5.74
N LEU A 553 28.37 -6.34 5.87
CA LEU A 553 27.62 -7.32 5.10
C LEU A 553 26.93 -6.70 3.87
N CYS A 554 26.89 -5.37 3.76
CA CYS A 554 26.32 -4.70 2.62
C CYS A 554 27.14 -4.91 1.36
N ALA A 555 26.48 -5.31 0.28
CA ALA A 555 27.14 -5.55 -1.01
C ALA A 555 27.67 -4.27 -1.66
N ASP A 556 27.05 -3.14 -1.33
CA ASP A 556 27.55 -1.79 -1.66
C ASP A 556 27.43 -0.91 -0.43
N LYS A 557 28.43 -0.05 -0.22
CA LYS A 557 28.48 0.80 0.98
C LYS A 557 27.50 1.98 0.89
N GLY A 558 26.99 2.36 2.05
CA GLY A 558 26.09 3.51 2.16
C GLY A 558 24.64 3.23 1.72
N ILE A 559 24.33 2.00 1.32
CA ILE A 559 22.95 1.59 1.06
C ILE A 559 22.22 1.34 2.39
N ARG A 560 21.01 1.84 2.51
CA ARG A 560 20.22 1.76 3.74
C ARG A 560 18.75 1.49 3.45
N HIS A 561 18.09 0.91 4.42
CA HIS A 561 16.63 0.97 4.51
C HIS A 561 16.18 2.38 4.90
N ASN A 562 14.89 2.64 4.87
CA ASN A 562 14.33 3.96 5.09
C ASN A 562 13.11 3.91 6.03
N VAL A 563 12.79 5.05 6.59
CA VAL A 563 11.51 5.33 7.23
C VAL A 563 10.55 5.82 6.15
N SER A 564 9.66 4.95 5.66
CA SER A 564 8.59 5.38 4.76
C SER A 564 7.59 6.25 5.51
N ASN A 565 7.29 7.41 4.97
CA ASN A 565 6.47 8.40 5.64
C ASN A 565 5.70 9.27 4.63
N THR A 566 4.65 9.91 5.13
CA THR A 566 3.91 10.96 4.44
C THR A 566 3.82 12.17 5.36
N ILE A 567 4.34 13.29 4.93
CA ILE A 567 4.38 14.54 5.69
C ILE A 567 3.20 15.42 5.29
N ILE A 568 2.40 15.83 6.26
CA ILE A 568 1.38 16.86 6.05
C ILE A 568 2.08 18.21 6.12
N VAL A 569 2.07 18.94 5.02
CA VAL A 569 2.82 20.19 4.85
C VAL A 569 1.96 21.37 5.21
N ASP A 570 2.42 22.13 6.19
CA ASP A 570 1.86 23.42 6.62
C ASP A 570 2.62 24.60 5.98
N ASP A 571 3.95 24.50 5.84
CA ASP A 571 4.81 25.45 5.16
C ASP A 571 5.74 24.74 4.16
N TRP A 572 5.48 24.92 2.87
CA TRP A 572 6.24 24.27 1.80
C TRP A 572 7.69 24.72 1.70
N ASP A 573 7.97 26.01 1.96
CA ASP A 573 9.32 26.55 1.81
C ASP A 573 10.22 26.09 2.96
N GLU A 574 9.67 26.03 4.17
CA GLU A 574 10.37 25.49 5.33
C GLU A 574 10.67 23.99 5.16
N VAL A 575 9.69 23.21 4.73
CA VAL A 575 9.82 21.77 4.49
C VAL A 575 10.83 21.47 3.38
N GLU A 576 10.76 22.15 2.24
CA GLU A 576 11.69 21.99 1.12
C GLU A 576 13.14 22.25 1.56
N LYS A 577 13.37 23.38 2.23
CA LYS A 577 14.68 23.74 2.77
C LYS A 577 15.19 22.70 3.77
N TYR A 578 14.36 22.30 4.73
CA TYR A 578 14.75 21.34 5.76
C TYR A 578 15.13 19.98 5.14
N VAL A 579 14.35 19.48 4.20
CA VAL A 579 14.60 18.19 3.54
C VAL A 579 15.92 18.24 2.76
N PHE A 580 16.18 19.31 2.01
CA PHE A 580 17.41 19.43 1.25
C PHE A 580 18.65 19.53 2.16
N GLU A 581 18.60 20.35 3.19
CA GLU A 581 19.70 20.53 4.16
C GLU A 581 19.99 19.21 4.92
N ASN A 582 18.95 18.41 5.21
CA ASN A 582 19.03 17.14 5.94
C ASN A 582 18.95 15.90 5.03
N ARG A 583 19.24 16.01 3.73
CA ARG A 583 19.10 14.94 2.74
C ARG A 583 19.87 13.65 3.05
N TYR A 584 20.84 13.71 3.94
CA TYR A 584 21.56 12.53 4.42
C TYR A 584 20.75 11.69 5.42
N SER A 585 19.68 12.24 5.98
CA SER A 585 18.78 11.57 6.92
C SER A 585 17.58 10.90 6.24
N PHE A 586 17.36 11.15 4.93
CA PHE A 586 16.20 10.67 4.20
C PHE A 586 16.59 9.89 2.95
N SER A 587 15.71 8.94 2.52
CA SER A 587 15.82 8.34 1.18
C SER A 587 14.66 8.79 0.27
N GLY A 588 13.42 8.76 0.76
CA GLY A 588 12.27 9.31 0.07
C GLY A 588 11.21 9.75 1.06
N ILE A 589 10.45 10.75 0.69
CA ILE A 589 9.38 11.35 1.49
C ILE A 589 8.19 11.57 0.56
N SER A 590 6.99 11.24 1.03
CA SER A 590 5.74 11.64 0.39
C SER A 590 5.17 12.87 1.10
N PHE A 591 4.51 13.75 0.35
CA PHE A 591 3.94 14.98 0.88
C PHE A 591 2.45 15.07 0.60
N LEU A 592 1.70 15.63 1.54
CA LEU A 592 0.32 16.02 1.38
C LEU A 592 0.14 17.46 1.85
N SER A 593 -0.54 18.27 1.05
CA SER A 593 -1.00 19.58 1.50
C SER A 593 -2.01 19.41 2.62
N MET A 594 -2.00 20.35 3.58
CA MET A 594 -2.97 20.34 4.65
C MET A 594 -4.38 20.58 4.07
N SER A 595 -5.27 19.60 4.22
CA SER A 595 -6.67 19.68 3.80
C SER A 595 -7.60 19.32 4.96
N GLY A 596 -8.81 19.87 4.92
CA GLY A 596 -9.83 19.56 5.91
C GLY A 596 -10.50 18.21 5.63
N ASP A 597 -10.62 17.37 6.65
CA ASP A 597 -11.32 16.08 6.60
C ASP A 597 -12.85 16.20 6.46
N LYS A 598 -13.37 17.44 6.60
CA LYS A 598 -14.79 17.78 6.47
C LYS A 598 -15.13 18.46 5.14
N ASP A 599 -14.13 18.64 4.30
CA ASP A 599 -14.32 19.33 3.02
C ASP A 599 -14.97 18.42 1.96
N TYR A 600 -14.90 17.08 2.14
CA TYR A 600 -15.54 16.11 1.25
C TYR A 600 -16.28 15.01 2.00
N ASN A 601 -17.31 14.45 1.35
CA ASN A 601 -18.17 13.43 1.94
C ASN A 601 -17.45 12.09 2.05
N GLN A 602 -17.70 11.35 3.15
CA GLN A 602 -17.12 10.01 3.41
C GLN A 602 -15.58 9.98 3.37
N ALA A 603 -14.93 11.06 3.82
CA ALA A 603 -13.48 11.08 4.00
C ALA A 603 -13.01 9.84 4.78
N PRO A 604 -11.84 9.25 4.44
CA PRO A 604 -11.34 8.03 5.10
C PRO A 604 -11.25 8.13 6.63
N ASN A 605 -10.91 9.31 7.13
CA ASN A 605 -10.95 9.62 8.56
C ASN A 605 -11.55 11.01 8.76
N THR A 606 -12.47 11.12 9.71
CA THR A 606 -13.12 12.41 10.01
C THR A 606 -13.17 12.63 11.53
N ALA A 607 -12.58 13.73 11.98
CA ALA A 607 -12.54 14.10 13.40
C ALA A 607 -13.94 14.36 13.97
N VAL A 608 -14.17 13.88 15.18
CA VAL A 608 -15.42 14.08 15.93
C VAL A 608 -15.11 14.87 17.18
N ILE A 609 -15.84 15.95 17.40
CA ILE A 609 -15.77 16.75 18.63
C ILE A 609 -17.03 16.55 19.47
N ASP A 610 -16.91 16.64 20.79
CA ASP A 610 -18.03 16.49 21.70
C ASP A 610 -18.81 17.82 21.89
N GLU A 611 -19.93 17.76 22.62
CA GLU A 611 -20.78 18.91 22.86
C GLU A 611 -20.05 20.07 23.52
N LYS A 612 -19.12 19.80 24.46
CA LYS A 612 -18.36 20.85 25.16
C LYS A 612 -17.41 21.55 24.19
N GLU A 613 -16.75 20.77 23.35
CA GLU A 613 -15.87 21.29 22.30
C GLU A 613 -16.65 22.08 21.26
N MET A 614 -17.84 21.60 20.86
CA MET A 614 -18.75 22.33 19.95
C MET A 614 -19.19 23.67 20.53
N VAL A 615 -19.60 23.70 21.81
CA VAL A 615 -19.96 24.94 22.48
C VAL A 615 -18.77 25.90 22.58
N LYS A 616 -17.57 25.40 22.89
CA LYS A 616 -16.35 26.20 22.91
C LYS A 616 -16.02 26.80 21.53
N LYS A 617 -16.23 26.02 20.44
CA LYS A 617 -15.88 26.40 19.07
C LYS A 617 -16.92 27.32 18.42
N TYR A 618 -18.21 27.06 18.63
CA TYR A 618 -19.33 27.70 17.94
C TYR A 618 -20.29 28.48 18.84
N GLY A 619 -20.13 28.42 20.15
CA GLY A 619 -21.02 29.08 21.11
C GLY A 619 -22.45 28.55 21.04
N GLY A 620 -23.43 29.44 21.11
CA GLY A 620 -24.86 29.10 21.06
C GLY A 620 -25.33 28.45 19.76
N ALA A 621 -24.59 28.60 18.66
CA ALA A 621 -24.89 27.94 17.38
C ALA A 621 -24.94 26.43 17.50
N SER A 622 -24.06 25.81 18.31
CA SER A 622 -23.98 24.36 18.50
C SER A 622 -25.30 23.74 19.00
N ILE A 623 -26.09 24.49 19.77
CA ILE A 623 -27.37 24.01 20.34
C ILE A 623 -28.43 23.81 19.24
N PHE A 624 -28.44 24.66 18.24
CA PHE A 624 -29.45 24.67 17.20
C PHE A 624 -29.03 23.90 15.93
N ALA A 625 -27.73 23.63 15.77
CA ALA A 625 -27.18 22.98 14.58
C ALA A 625 -27.83 21.61 14.30
N SER A 626 -28.05 20.78 15.32
CA SER A 626 -28.63 19.43 15.16
C SER A 626 -30.04 19.45 14.53
N GLY A 627 -30.86 20.46 14.85
CA GLY A 627 -32.19 20.63 14.23
C GLY A 627 -32.09 20.89 12.74
N LEU A 628 -31.16 21.77 12.34
CA LEU A 628 -30.95 22.10 10.94
C LEU A 628 -30.36 20.92 10.14
N VAL A 629 -29.52 20.10 10.76
CA VAL A 629 -29.00 18.84 10.20
C VAL A 629 -30.13 17.84 9.94
N VAL A 630 -31.00 17.60 10.93
CA VAL A 630 -32.13 16.68 10.80
C VAL A 630 -33.05 17.11 9.65
N ASP A 631 -33.28 18.40 9.49
CA ASP A 631 -34.13 18.93 8.42
C ASP A 631 -33.43 18.85 7.03
N ALA A 632 -32.10 19.02 6.98
CA ALA A 632 -31.33 18.80 5.76
C ALA A 632 -31.53 17.38 5.22
N LEU A 633 -31.39 16.39 6.08
CA LEU A 633 -31.48 14.96 5.73
C LEU A 633 -32.89 14.48 5.32
N LYS A 634 -33.91 15.33 5.46
CA LYS A 634 -35.27 15.06 4.95
C LYS A 634 -35.43 15.44 3.47
N VAL A 635 -34.61 16.37 2.98
CA VAL A 635 -34.77 16.99 1.65
C VAL A 635 -33.57 16.88 0.73
N PHE A 636 -32.40 16.51 1.29
CA PHE A 636 -31.17 16.24 0.56
C PHE A 636 -30.69 14.81 0.78
N PRO A 637 -29.96 14.22 -0.18
CA PRO A 637 -29.38 12.88 -0.03
C PRO A 637 -28.41 12.78 1.18
N ASN A 638 -27.66 13.85 1.42
CA ASN A 638 -26.71 13.95 2.53
C ASN A 638 -26.46 15.43 2.89
N LEU A 639 -25.73 15.65 4.00
CA LEU A 639 -25.46 16.99 4.49
C LEU A 639 -24.46 17.76 3.62
N TRP A 640 -23.54 17.08 2.93
CA TRP A 640 -22.56 17.74 2.05
C TRP A 640 -23.26 18.35 0.82
N ASP A 641 -24.20 17.63 0.21
CA ASP A 641 -25.03 18.16 -0.88
C ASP A 641 -25.88 19.36 -0.44
N ALA A 642 -26.42 19.29 0.78
CA ALA A 642 -27.16 20.41 1.36
C ALA A 642 -26.27 21.66 1.50
N CYS A 643 -25.07 21.50 2.06
CA CYS A 643 -24.13 22.60 2.23
C CYS A 643 -23.61 23.15 0.89
N ALA A 644 -23.29 22.29 -0.07
CA ALA A 644 -22.90 22.69 -1.41
C ALA A 644 -23.99 23.49 -2.11
N THR A 645 -25.25 23.06 -1.95
CA THR A 645 -26.41 23.80 -2.47
C THR A 645 -26.54 25.19 -1.83
N ALA A 646 -26.34 25.32 -0.53
CA ALA A 646 -26.37 26.62 0.16
C ALA A 646 -25.25 27.57 -0.31
N GLN A 647 -24.16 27.04 -0.85
CA GLN A 647 -23.07 27.83 -1.46
C GLN A 647 -23.25 28.11 -2.95
N GLY A 648 -24.39 27.73 -3.52
CA GLY A 648 -24.72 27.98 -4.94
C GLY A 648 -24.18 26.90 -5.90
N TYR A 649 -23.73 25.76 -5.39
CA TYR A 649 -23.31 24.64 -6.22
C TYR A 649 -24.44 23.59 -6.33
N GLY A 650 -24.82 23.21 -7.54
CA GLY A 650 -25.64 22.01 -7.77
C GLY A 650 -27.15 22.13 -7.70
N LEU A 651 -27.74 23.33 -7.72
CA LEU A 651 -29.16 23.51 -7.93
C LEU A 651 -29.46 23.85 -9.39
N ASP A 652 -30.20 22.98 -10.05
CA ASP A 652 -30.97 23.37 -11.24
C ASP A 652 -32.22 24.12 -10.77
N ILE A 653 -32.15 25.45 -10.76
CA ILE A 653 -33.20 26.37 -10.28
C ILE A 653 -34.43 26.32 -11.18
N SER A 654 -34.38 25.62 -12.31
CA SER A 654 -35.42 25.58 -13.34
C SER A 654 -36.59 24.61 -13.05
N LEU A 655 -36.50 23.76 -12.02
CA LEU A 655 -37.51 22.77 -11.67
C LEU A 655 -38.45 23.29 -10.57
N GLU A 656 -39.67 23.68 -10.92
CA GLU A 656 -40.80 23.95 -10.02
C GLU A 656 -41.37 22.64 -9.45
N SER A 657 -40.63 21.94 -8.61
CA SER A 657 -41.12 20.79 -7.85
C SER A 657 -41.27 21.15 -6.36
N SER A 658 -42.16 20.44 -5.65
CA SER A 658 -42.36 20.63 -4.19
C SER A 658 -41.04 20.33 -3.42
N GLU A 659 -40.22 19.44 -3.94
CA GLU A 659 -38.90 19.14 -3.41
C GLU A 659 -37.93 20.31 -3.53
N ASN A 660 -37.97 21.01 -4.65
CA ASN A 660 -37.15 22.21 -4.88
C ASN A 660 -37.52 23.34 -3.90
N SER A 661 -38.81 23.52 -3.64
CA SER A 661 -39.30 24.48 -2.64
C SER A 661 -38.80 24.15 -1.22
N ALA A 662 -38.79 22.88 -0.84
CA ALA A 662 -38.29 22.44 0.46
C ALA A 662 -36.75 22.65 0.60
N ARG A 663 -35.98 22.41 -0.48
CA ARG A 663 -34.55 22.68 -0.52
C ARG A 663 -34.26 24.20 -0.43
N GLN A 664 -35.00 25.04 -1.14
CA GLN A 664 -34.89 26.51 -1.07
C GLN A 664 -35.22 27.02 0.35
N ASP A 665 -36.27 26.48 1.00
CA ASP A 665 -36.56 26.81 2.40
C ASP A 665 -35.46 26.46 3.34
N TRP A 666 -34.84 25.28 3.16
CA TRP A 666 -33.71 24.87 3.97
C TRP A 666 -32.49 25.79 3.76
N VAL A 667 -32.15 26.17 2.51
CA VAL A 667 -31.07 27.12 2.18
C VAL A 667 -31.30 28.45 2.89
N ARG A 668 -32.50 29.00 2.83
CA ARG A 668 -32.86 30.25 3.53
C ARG A 668 -32.66 30.12 5.04
N ARG A 669 -33.01 28.98 5.63
CA ARG A 669 -32.81 28.70 7.07
C ARG A 669 -31.33 28.57 7.40
N PHE A 670 -30.53 27.98 6.53
CA PHE A 670 -29.07 27.91 6.67
C PHE A 670 -28.44 29.32 6.67
N GLU A 671 -28.85 30.20 5.73
CA GLU A 671 -28.39 31.59 5.68
C GLU A 671 -28.78 32.38 6.94
N ASN A 672 -30.03 32.22 7.39
CA ASN A 672 -30.52 32.85 8.61
C ASN A 672 -29.73 32.36 9.84
N PHE A 673 -29.42 31.07 9.91
CA PHE A 673 -28.61 30.50 10.97
C PHE A 673 -27.16 31.03 10.93
N ALA A 674 -26.56 31.11 9.75
CA ALA A 674 -25.24 31.69 9.56
C ALA A 674 -25.19 33.16 10.06
N ASN A 675 -26.14 33.95 9.67
CA ASN A 675 -26.23 35.38 10.02
C ASN A 675 -26.50 35.57 11.52
N SER A 676 -27.42 34.80 12.10
CA SER A 676 -27.86 34.98 13.48
C SER A 676 -26.84 34.51 14.52
N TYR A 677 -26.05 33.44 14.21
CA TYR A 677 -25.19 32.78 15.19
C TYR A 677 -23.70 32.84 14.85
N LEU A 678 -23.35 32.93 13.57
CA LEU A 678 -21.97 32.80 13.09
C LEU A 678 -21.48 34.00 12.25
N LYS A 679 -22.15 35.16 12.38
CA LYS A 679 -21.79 36.43 11.75
C LYS A 679 -21.73 36.39 10.21
N GLY A 680 -22.52 35.52 9.58
CA GLY A 680 -22.54 35.33 8.13
C GLY A 680 -21.36 34.47 7.59
N ASP A 681 -20.55 33.87 8.45
CA ASP A 681 -19.45 33.00 8.04
C ASP A 681 -20.02 31.64 7.56
N ILE A 682 -20.16 31.48 6.25
CA ILE A 682 -20.73 30.31 5.60
C ILE A 682 -19.89 29.06 5.85
N LYS A 683 -18.55 29.15 5.73
CA LYS A 683 -17.65 28.01 5.97
C LYS A 683 -17.70 27.53 7.41
N LYS A 684 -17.71 28.46 8.35
CA LYS A 684 -17.85 28.13 9.78
C LYS A 684 -19.23 27.53 10.09
N THR A 685 -20.27 28.01 9.41
CA THR A 685 -21.64 27.46 9.52
C THR A 685 -21.69 26.02 9.05
N GLU A 686 -21.12 25.74 7.88
CA GLU A 686 -21.01 24.41 7.32
C GLU A 686 -20.27 23.47 8.27
N HIS A 687 -19.11 23.88 8.80
CA HIS A 687 -18.34 23.08 9.75
C HIS A 687 -19.14 22.84 11.05
N CYS A 688 -19.91 23.80 11.54
CA CYS A 688 -20.76 23.61 12.72
C CYS A 688 -21.82 22.53 12.49
N LEU A 689 -22.46 22.53 11.33
CA LEU A 689 -23.47 21.51 10.99
C LEU A 689 -22.82 20.13 10.80
N LYS A 690 -21.69 20.06 10.13
CA LYS A 690 -20.94 18.80 9.93
C LYS A 690 -20.46 18.23 11.27
N ASP A 691 -19.95 19.06 12.19
CA ASP A 691 -19.56 18.62 13.53
C ASP A 691 -20.78 18.09 14.32
N ALA A 692 -21.92 18.74 14.25
CA ALA A 692 -23.15 18.29 14.88
C ALA A 692 -23.63 16.94 14.30
N PHE A 693 -23.58 16.76 12.98
CA PHE A 693 -23.93 15.53 12.30
C PHE A 693 -23.00 14.38 12.70
N LEU A 694 -21.68 14.60 12.69
CA LEU A 694 -20.69 13.59 13.03
C LEU A 694 -20.79 13.15 14.48
N TYR A 695 -21.03 14.07 15.40
CA TYR A 695 -21.28 13.78 16.80
C TYR A 695 -22.53 12.93 16.99
N HIS A 696 -23.62 13.27 16.31
CA HIS A 696 -24.86 12.50 16.34
C HIS A 696 -24.65 11.08 15.76
N LYS A 697 -24.00 10.97 14.60
CA LYS A 697 -23.64 9.70 13.95
C LYS A 697 -22.80 8.82 14.88
N TRP A 698 -21.76 9.41 15.49
CA TRP A 698 -20.92 8.74 16.47
C TRP A 698 -21.72 8.11 17.61
N ASN A 699 -22.54 8.92 18.28
CA ASN A 699 -23.35 8.46 19.42
C ASN A 699 -24.34 7.38 19.01
N LYS A 700 -24.97 7.52 17.86
CA LYS A 700 -25.92 6.53 17.34
C LYS A 700 -25.26 5.18 17.07
N ILE A 701 -24.06 5.19 16.47
CA ILE A 701 -23.30 3.96 16.25
C ILE A 701 -22.91 3.34 17.60
N GLN A 702 -22.33 4.11 18.52
CA GLN A 702 -21.87 3.62 19.81
C GLN A 702 -23.00 2.98 20.66
N GLN A 703 -24.21 3.56 20.60
CA GLN A 703 -25.37 3.03 21.33
C GLN A 703 -25.87 1.67 20.83
N HIS A 704 -25.64 1.35 19.56
CA HIS A 704 -26.17 0.15 18.89
C HIS A 704 -25.08 -0.83 18.46
N LEU A 705 -23.82 -0.53 18.76
CA LEU A 705 -22.66 -1.31 18.29
C LEU A 705 -22.69 -2.74 18.85
N LYS A 706 -22.55 -3.72 17.95
CA LYS A 706 -22.49 -5.15 18.26
C LYS A 706 -21.40 -5.83 17.45
N MET A 707 -20.60 -6.67 18.09
CA MET A 707 -19.69 -7.55 17.36
C MET A 707 -20.53 -8.58 16.57
N PRO A 708 -20.34 -8.72 15.24
CA PRO A 708 -20.97 -9.82 14.49
C PRO A 708 -20.54 -11.17 15.04
N ASN A 709 -21.42 -12.17 14.97
CA ASN A 709 -21.03 -13.53 15.28
C ASN A 709 -20.38 -14.17 14.04
N TRP A 710 -19.12 -13.90 13.85
CA TRP A 710 -18.36 -14.32 12.66
C TRP A 710 -18.45 -15.83 12.37
N ASN A 711 -18.59 -16.68 13.40
CA ASN A 711 -18.71 -18.13 13.24
C ASN A 711 -20.08 -18.58 12.71
N GLU A 712 -21.13 -17.82 12.99
CA GLU A 712 -22.49 -18.12 12.53
C GLU A 712 -22.84 -17.35 11.27
N ASP A 713 -22.33 -16.13 11.12
CA ASP A 713 -22.66 -15.25 10.02
C ASP A 713 -21.79 -15.54 8.76
N LEU A 714 -20.64 -16.23 8.91
CA LEU A 714 -19.75 -16.61 7.81
C LEU A 714 -19.72 -18.13 7.66
N THR A 715 -20.73 -18.70 7.03
CA THR A 715 -20.93 -20.17 6.95
C THR A 715 -20.58 -20.78 5.61
N GLU A 716 -20.46 -19.99 4.58
CA GLU A 716 -20.16 -20.44 3.20
C GLU A 716 -18.79 -19.94 2.74
N GLN A 717 -18.16 -20.68 1.85
CA GLN A 717 -16.94 -20.23 1.20
C GLN A 717 -17.28 -19.13 0.19
N VAL A 718 -16.97 -17.89 0.53
CA VAL A 718 -17.04 -16.78 -0.41
C VAL A 718 -15.76 -16.76 -1.23
N PHE A 719 -15.91 -16.91 -2.53
CA PHE A 719 -14.86 -16.57 -3.48
C PHE A 719 -14.86 -15.05 -3.64
N THR A 720 -13.91 -14.38 -3.02
CA THR A 720 -13.74 -12.94 -3.19
C THR A 720 -13.57 -12.62 -4.67
N ASP A 721 -14.49 -11.84 -5.21
CA ASP A 721 -14.35 -11.32 -6.55
C ASP A 721 -13.12 -10.41 -6.61
N VAL A 722 -12.41 -10.52 -7.69
CA VAL A 722 -11.18 -9.81 -8.01
C VAL A 722 -11.30 -8.30 -7.81
N ASP A 723 -12.46 -7.74 -8.12
CA ASP A 723 -12.73 -6.31 -8.04
C ASP A 723 -12.86 -5.79 -6.59
N THR A 724 -13.24 -6.66 -5.63
CA THR A 724 -13.41 -6.29 -4.21
C THR A 724 -12.09 -6.21 -3.44
N LEU A 725 -11.10 -7.06 -3.77
CA LEU A 725 -9.78 -7.00 -3.13
C LEU A 725 -8.96 -5.76 -3.55
N GLY A 726 -9.26 -5.22 -4.72
CA GLY A 726 -8.65 -3.97 -5.21
C GLY A 726 -9.00 -2.77 -4.34
N ALA A 727 -10.24 -2.63 -3.92
CA ALA A 727 -10.70 -1.56 -3.04
C ALA A 727 -10.16 -1.71 -1.60
N ALA A 728 -10.13 -2.94 -1.07
CA ALA A 728 -9.67 -3.21 0.29
C ALA A 728 -8.16 -2.98 0.52
N ALA A 729 -7.33 -3.14 -0.50
CA ALA A 729 -5.87 -2.97 -0.36
C ALA A 729 -5.42 -1.51 -0.21
N CYS A 730 -6.26 -0.54 -0.58
CA CYS A 730 -6.01 0.90 -0.46
C CYS A 730 -6.71 1.58 0.72
N ALA A 731 -7.64 0.92 1.40
CA ALA A 731 -8.35 1.47 2.56
C ALA A 731 -7.46 1.76 3.80
N GLY A 732 -6.17 1.60 3.68
CA GLY A 732 -5.18 1.78 4.75
C GLY A 732 -4.38 3.07 4.73
N GLY A 733 -4.79 4.09 3.97
CA GLY A 733 -4.29 5.48 4.15
C GLY A 733 -2.85 5.77 3.71
N ALA A 734 -2.17 4.89 2.98
CA ALA A 734 -0.81 5.15 2.47
C ALA A 734 -0.69 5.03 0.94
N CYS A 735 -1.77 4.69 0.25
CA CYS A 735 -1.83 4.61 -1.21
C CYS A 735 -3.10 5.25 -1.80
N GLU A 736 -3.81 6.05 -1.02
CA GLU A 736 -4.94 6.81 -1.52
C GLU A 736 -4.47 8.19 -1.97
N ILE A 737 -4.07 8.27 -3.21
CA ILE A 737 -4.32 9.44 -4.02
C ILE A 737 -5.41 9.00 -5.00
N ASP A 738 -6.67 9.10 -4.57
CA ASP A 738 -7.79 9.15 -5.48
C ASP A 738 -7.92 10.60 -5.94
N PHE A 739 -7.70 10.77 -7.24
CA PHE A 739 -8.03 12.00 -7.95
C PHE A 739 -9.53 12.06 -8.23
#